data_f4122a927a51aea81c996ca9b6c4cfa5
#
_entry.id   f4122a927a51aea81c996ca9b6c4cfa5
#
_cell.length_a   1.000
_cell.length_b   1.000
_cell.length_c   1.000
_cell.angle_alpha   90.00
_cell.angle_beta   90.00
_cell.angle_gamma   90.00
#
_symmetry.space_group_name_H-M   'P 1'
#
loop_
_entity.id
_entity.type
_entity.pdbx_description
1 polymer ?
#
loop_
_entity_poly.entity_id
_entity_poly.type
_entity_poly.pdbx_seq_one_letter_code
_entity_poly.pdbx_strand_id
1 'polypeptide(L)'
;MEPSAFKDYLSEVGSLFDTFQRTNPESKEMFRQDSSSTKGDEAAPWGRRKTSVSKRGQLAPTPLSTIPSVYFDENFRLENPRVFDVVSEHTEVVRQPMSTIGGDNIAANSDPQPTRKTLATYTILQEKLSWYMDTVEIHLVFSISQASPSFFAALGSLRELQAEATDSVAKIQNLRNDLAHLDKEMVVRGLEIIRLKRRRVNLTKLGEATKQLQCVLSGASHCEELVNSGQLEMAMQHVSYVEQLASGTLDPKIGGELHWLLPNQFIRLTDLRRLHALGGLLRDIDQLHLRIGKGYEARLLDVLLGDLRRHVSDAPPRNTLARWTKSAQGATDASSLTCLMMAEKLREELTPVLQGLGHSHYLAAASTTFREALIREMKSLIRQHLPSSTDEESESSASTWAGGRRPTKQEMSSVLSRNLRALSPDDAEAFFVKVYCGIGEALRRLSVQVKVLLDITSGMKTSNNVLTSVQSPGSKGNPTSRSPSLSMGCNLQEEITHALDMSSLLEQAVDKAQSEITKVLRVRTEQTVHLGLTDFLSYFTLNRLFVNECEAVSGHSGETLKGVVNNQIHTFIPILHEVEKQKLVQKIESEKWERIDFKPQDALTLAHVVQSMTTDPPAWLSYTDLSAAVLETGELKLQKTHTPAEPTTAPKQNKKEPALAVIEGEKFTLVDSAVLALRGIEQYTILLASVPGMVNDISTLLIDYLKLYNSRAQQLILGAGAKITAGLTNINTKHLALASQSLSFFIALIPYVRECVRRRPSMTGSGIAQYDRLKRLFQDHQSTIHDKLVDIMSSRATVCIREMNKIKWDDEDEVRRNVSLYMETLTKEALTLQRVLSKYLSALNVSMIVGQVLTNYKEQWSKAFEGAAIQTEAGKAR
;
A
#
# COMPACT_ATOMS: atom_id res chain seq x y z
N MET A 1 1.80 -42.39 -12.18
CA MET A 1 3.06 -41.79 -11.66
C MET A 1 4.17 -42.77 -11.95
N GLU A 2 5.16 -42.37 -12.73
CA GLU A 2 6.29 -43.29 -13.07
C GLU A 2 7.13 -43.53 -11.81
N PRO A 3 7.50 -44.79 -11.58
CA PRO A 3 8.30 -45.18 -10.39
C PRO A 3 9.68 -44.51 -10.34
N SER A 4 10.16 -43.97 -11.45
CA SER A 4 11.43 -43.21 -11.55
C SER A 4 11.44 -41.90 -10.75
N ALA A 5 10.28 -41.20 -10.68
CA ALA A 5 10.19 -39.91 -9.98
C ALA A 5 10.32 -40.03 -8.44
N PHE A 6 10.06 -41.25 -7.89
CA PHE A 6 10.22 -41.49 -6.46
C PHE A 6 11.59 -42.01 -6.05
N LYS A 7 12.39 -42.44 -7.03
CA LYS A 7 13.68 -43.09 -6.75
C LYS A 7 14.70 -42.14 -6.15
N ASP A 8 14.76 -40.91 -6.65
CA ASP A 8 15.68 -39.87 -6.17
C ASP A 8 15.23 -39.37 -4.77
N TYR A 9 13.93 -39.18 -4.59
CA TYR A 9 13.35 -38.78 -3.31
C TYR A 9 13.60 -39.87 -2.24
N LEU A 10 13.40 -41.15 -2.56
CA LEU A 10 13.64 -42.26 -1.64
C LEU A 10 15.14 -42.48 -1.37
N SER A 11 16.03 -42.12 -2.31
CA SER A 11 17.48 -42.20 -2.08
C SER A 11 17.98 -41.13 -1.09
N GLU A 12 17.44 -39.92 -1.18
CA GLU A 12 17.79 -38.82 -0.25
C GLU A 12 17.17 -39.03 1.13
N VAL A 13 15.86 -39.35 1.18
CA VAL A 13 15.17 -39.57 2.46
C VAL A 13 15.62 -40.88 3.13
N GLY A 14 16.02 -41.86 2.33
CA GLY A 14 16.58 -43.11 2.84
C GLY A 14 17.87 -42.93 3.63
N SER A 15 18.73 -42.02 3.20
CA SER A 15 19.96 -41.66 3.91
C SER A 15 19.66 -40.98 5.26
N LEU A 16 18.63 -40.14 5.31
CA LEU A 16 18.14 -39.51 6.53
C LEU A 16 17.51 -40.53 7.50
N PHE A 17 16.78 -41.53 6.96
CA PHE A 17 16.21 -42.59 7.73
C PHE A 17 17.27 -43.50 8.36
N ASP A 18 18.32 -43.85 7.61
CA ASP A 18 19.44 -44.60 8.10
C ASP A 18 20.24 -43.88 9.20
N THR A 19 20.39 -42.53 9.06
CA THR A 19 21.00 -41.69 10.09
C THR A 19 20.11 -41.61 11.36
N PHE A 20 18.78 -41.48 11.17
CA PHE A 20 17.80 -41.49 12.26
C PHE A 20 17.82 -42.86 13.03
N GLN A 21 17.83 -43.98 12.31
CA GLN A 21 17.92 -45.30 12.95
C GLN A 21 19.22 -45.47 13.74
N ARG A 22 20.33 -44.90 13.30
CA ARG A 22 21.61 -44.95 14.01
C ARG A 22 21.63 -44.04 15.23
N THR A 23 20.88 -42.94 15.23
CA THR A 23 20.86 -41.98 16.34
C THR A 23 19.80 -42.26 17.38
N ASN A 24 18.73 -43.00 17.05
CA ASN A 24 17.62 -43.28 17.96
C ASN A 24 17.67 -44.71 18.47
N PRO A 25 18.09 -44.94 19.73
CA PRO A 25 18.20 -46.29 20.30
C PRO A 25 16.87 -47.02 20.52
N GLU A 26 15.76 -46.30 20.62
CA GLU A 26 14.43 -46.88 20.85
C GLU A 26 13.83 -47.52 19.59
N SER A 27 14.18 -47.11 18.39
CA SER A 27 13.69 -47.73 17.13
C SER A 27 14.33 -49.11 16.90
N LYS A 28 15.42 -49.45 17.56
CA LYS A 28 16.06 -50.80 17.45
C LYS A 28 15.30 -51.91 18.18
N GLU A 29 14.46 -51.54 19.15
CA GLU A 29 13.73 -52.55 19.90
C GLU A 29 12.37 -52.95 19.22
N MET A 30 11.74 -52.04 18.49
CA MET A 30 10.51 -52.33 17.75
C MET A 30 10.72 -53.24 16.53
N PHE A 31 11.91 -53.23 15.91
CA PHE A 31 12.20 -54.07 14.74
C PHE A 31 12.84 -55.43 15.05
N ARG A 32 13.09 -55.73 16.32
CA ARG A 32 13.69 -57.03 16.72
C ARG A 32 12.68 -58.14 17.04
N GLN A 33 11.37 -57.84 16.97
CA GLN A 33 10.37 -58.84 17.30
C GLN A 33 9.92 -59.74 16.14
N ASP A 34 10.22 -59.37 14.86
CA ASP A 34 9.74 -60.14 13.70
C ASP A 34 10.81 -60.86 12.88
N SER A 35 12.05 -60.96 13.32
CA SER A 35 13.06 -61.74 12.59
C SER A 35 13.79 -62.73 13.49
N SER A 36 13.07 -63.75 14.00
CA SER A 36 13.66 -64.98 14.51
C SER A 36 13.48 -66.08 13.46
N SER A 37 14.40 -66.20 12.53
CA SER A 37 14.92 -67.47 11.94
C SER A 37 15.86 -67.16 10.79
N THR A 38 17.15 -67.27 10.97
CA THR A 38 18.03 -68.27 10.39
C THR A 38 19.50 -67.90 10.67
N LYS A 39 20.19 -68.90 11.06
CA LYS A 39 21.61 -68.94 11.46
C LYS A 39 22.59 -68.64 10.32
N GLY A 40 23.75 -68.13 10.73
CA GLY A 40 24.92 -68.19 9.85
C GLY A 40 26.04 -67.23 10.29
N ASP A 41 26.84 -67.65 11.15
CA ASP A 41 28.29 -67.48 11.46
C ASP A 41 29.15 -66.40 10.80
N GLU A 42 29.94 -65.85 11.68
CA GLU A 42 31.39 -65.53 11.69
C GLU A 42 31.85 -64.08 11.44
N ALA A 43 32.60 -63.67 12.42
CA ALA A 43 33.80 -62.88 12.53
C ALA A 43 33.73 -61.38 12.83
N ALA A 44 34.09 -61.13 14.06
CA ALA A 44 34.54 -59.79 14.57
C ALA A 44 36.04 -59.57 14.19
N PRO A 45 36.75 -58.55 14.61
CA PRO A 45 36.40 -57.25 15.26
C PRO A 45 37.26 -56.09 14.69
N TRP A 46 36.97 -54.85 15.07
CA TRP A 46 38.00 -53.87 15.49
C TRP A 46 37.34 -52.53 15.97
N GLY A 47 37.74 -52.17 17.14
CA GLY A 47 37.99 -50.77 17.46
C GLY A 47 36.91 -49.91 18.11
N ARG A 48 36.64 -50.18 19.39
CA ARG A 48 35.96 -49.28 20.30
C ARG A 48 36.72 -47.99 20.52
N ARG A 49 36.05 -46.85 20.39
CA ARG A 49 36.25 -45.73 21.32
C ARG A 49 34.91 -45.33 21.91
N LYS A 50 34.76 -45.66 23.18
CA LYS A 50 33.71 -45.18 24.06
C LYS A 50 34.01 -43.72 24.38
N THR A 51 33.21 -42.81 23.88
CA THR A 51 33.02 -41.55 24.58
C THR A 51 31.72 -41.66 25.37
N SER A 52 31.89 -41.73 26.65
CA SER A 52 30.82 -41.67 27.62
C SER A 52 30.19 -40.28 27.56
N VAL A 53 29.11 -40.15 26.81
CA VAL A 53 28.19 -39.04 27.02
C VAL A 53 27.27 -39.45 28.15
N SER A 54 27.46 -38.77 29.28
CA SER A 54 26.66 -38.90 30.48
C SER A 54 25.18 -38.91 30.10
N LYS A 55 24.48 -39.91 30.61
CA LYS A 55 23.02 -39.93 30.68
C LYS A 55 22.56 -38.69 31.49
N ARG A 56 22.38 -37.57 30.85
CA ARG A 56 21.54 -36.52 31.38
C ARG A 56 20.12 -37.05 31.20
N GLY A 57 19.47 -37.39 32.31
CA GLY A 57 18.11 -37.88 32.32
C GLY A 57 17.24 -36.92 31.48
N GLN A 58 16.40 -37.48 30.66
CA GLN A 58 15.32 -36.70 29.99
C GLN A 58 14.44 -36.16 31.12
N LEU A 59 14.83 -35.02 31.67
CA LEU A 59 13.87 -34.17 32.36
C LEU A 59 12.84 -33.75 31.30
N ALA A 60 11.59 -34.13 31.57
CA ALA A 60 10.48 -33.57 30.83
C ALA A 60 10.67 -32.04 30.76
N PRO A 61 10.47 -31.41 29.58
CA PRO A 61 10.66 -29.97 29.46
C PRO A 61 9.80 -29.32 30.52
N THR A 62 10.34 -28.28 31.15
CA THR A 62 9.60 -27.49 32.15
C THR A 62 8.25 -27.08 31.57
N PRO A 63 7.14 -27.28 32.28
CA PRO A 63 5.82 -27.08 31.70
C PRO A 63 5.65 -25.63 31.22
N LEU A 64 5.09 -25.44 30.05
CA LEU A 64 4.79 -24.11 29.49
C LEU A 64 3.94 -23.23 30.43
N SER A 65 3.26 -23.82 31.40
CA SER A 65 2.53 -23.11 32.45
C SER A 65 3.41 -22.26 33.37
N THR A 66 4.74 -22.42 33.30
CA THR A 66 5.70 -21.56 34.03
C THR A 66 5.89 -20.20 33.38
N ILE A 67 5.50 -20.08 32.12
CA ILE A 67 5.48 -18.81 31.40
C ILE A 67 4.11 -18.15 31.63
N PRO A 68 4.06 -16.90 32.06
CA PRO A 68 2.79 -16.20 32.26
C PRO A 68 1.89 -16.24 31.01
N SER A 69 0.62 -16.53 31.20
CA SER A 69 -0.37 -16.68 30.10
C SER A 69 -0.49 -15.44 29.20
N VAL A 70 -0.09 -14.30 29.72
CA VAL A 70 -0.09 -13.03 28.99
C VAL A 70 0.80 -13.07 27.74
N TYR A 71 1.86 -13.89 27.71
CA TYR A 71 2.73 -14.03 26.53
C TYR A 71 2.11 -14.89 25.41
N PHE A 72 1.04 -15.62 25.70
CA PHE A 72 0.32 -16.45 24.72
C PHE A 72 -1.00 -15.84 24.27
N ASP A 73 -1.29 -14.60 24.65
CA ASP A 73 -2.51 -13.91 24.29
C ASP A 73 -2.38 -13.35 22.84
N GLU A 74 -3.34 -13.64 21.98
CA GLU A 74 -3.39 -13.13 20.59
C GLU A 74 -3.40 -11.59 20.53
N ASN A 75 -3.87 -10.93 21.59
CA ASN A 75 -3.93 -9.48 21.71
C ASN A 75 -2.79 -8.90 22.59
N PHE A 76 -1.66 -9.57 22.67
CA PHE A 76 -0.51 -9.09 23.43
C PHE A 76 -0.04 -7.72 22.95
N ARG A 77 -0.26 -6.69 23.76
CA ARG A 77 0.18 -5.31 23.50
C ARG A 77 0.85 -4.74 24.73
N LEU A 78 2.11 -4.39 24.61
CA LEU A 78 2.89 -3.76 25.68
C LEU A 78 2.42 -2.33 26.02
N GLU A 79 1.63 -1.73 25.17
CA GLU A 79 1.03 -0.41 25.41
C GLU A 79 -0.06 -0.44 26.50
N ASN A 80 -0.60 -1.60 26.80
CA ASN A 80 -1.57 -1.76 27.86
C ASN A 80 -0.84 -1.76 29.21
N PRO A 81 -1.10 -0.81 30.11
CA PRO A 81 -0.40 -0.69 31.38
C PRO A 81 -0.50 -1.94 32.26
N ARG A 82 -1.59 -2.69 32.17
CA ARG A 82 -1.76 -3.95 32.92
C ARG A 82 -0.87 -5.08 32.36
N VAL A 83 -0.72 -5.13 31.04
CA VAL A 83 0.16 -6.11 30.39
C VAL A 83 1.62 -5.74 30.64
N PHE A 84 1.95 -4.47 30.58
CA PHE A 84 3.27 -3.97 30.89
C PHE A 84 3.69 -4.22 32.35
N ASP A 85 2.78 -4.00 33.29
CA ASP A 85 3.04 -4.26 34.72
C ASP A 85 3.29 -5.77 34.98
N VAL A 86 2.58 -6.66 34.29
CA VAL A 86 2.79 -8.10 34.42
C VAL A 86 4.10 -8.53 33.76
N VAL A 87 4.43 -7.97 32.59
CA VAL A 87 5.68 -8.30 31.86
C VAL A 87 6.91 -7.76 32.59
N SER A 88 6.80 -6.58 33.17
CA SER A 88 7.86 -5.96 33.96
C SER A 88 7.90 -6.45 35.40
N GLU A 89 7.02 -7.37 35.78
CA GLU A 89 6.90 -7.93 37.14
C GLU A 89 6.79 -6.84 38.22
N HIS A 90 6.05 -5.75 37.92
CA HIS A 90 5.89 -4.63 38.85
C HIS A 90 7.21 -3.94 39.23
N THR A 91 8.26 -4.08 38.45
CA THR A 91 9.51 -3.37 38.72
C THR A 91 9.33 -1.87 38.48
N GLU A 92 9.77 -1.06 39.43
CA GLU A 92 9.57 0.42 39.45
C GLU A 92 10.30 1.19 38.35
N VAL A 93 10.63 0.56 37.25
CA VAL A 93 11.49 1.07 36.19
C VAL A 93 10.86 2.23 35.41
N VAL A 94 9.54 2.46 35.52
CA VAL A 94 8.81 3.49 34.76
C VAL A 94 8.01 4.45 35.65
N ARG A 95 8.03 4.28 36.97
CA ARG A 95 7.39 5.27 37.83
C ARG A 95 8.38 6.40 38.16
N GLN A 96 8.16 7.54 37.53
CA GLN A 96 8.73 8.78 38.05
C GLN A 96 8.28 8.98 39.50
N PRO A 97 9.16 9.37 40.40
CA PRO A 97 8.75 9.61 41.80
C PRO A 97 7.77 10.78 41.82
N MET A 98 6.52 10.48 42.14
CA MET A 98 5.56 11.52 42.52
C MET A 98 6.10 12.19 43.78
N SER A 99 6.51 13.43 43.65
CA SER A 99 6.80 14.30 44.77
C SER A 99 5.54 14.56 45.57
N THR A 100 5.33 13.83 46.62
CA THR A 100 4.38 14.19 47.64
C THR A 100 5.01 15.28 48.53
N ILE A 101 4.51 16.48 48.34
CA ILE A 101 4.69 17.60 49.29
C ILE A 101 3.80 17.29 50.51
N GLY A 102 4.40 17.30 51.61
CA GLY A 102 3.60 17.46 52.85
C GLY A 102 4.20 16.81 54.10
N GLY A 103 4.93 17.61 54.86
CA GLY A 103 4.79 17.67 56.33
C GLY A 103 5.68 16.77 57.20
N ASP A 104 6.65 17.46 57.73
CA ASP A 104 7.14 17.42 59.14
C ASP A 104 7.97 16.24 59.68
N ASN A 105 9.22 16.67 59.87
CA ASN A 105 10.05 16.45 61.08
C ASN A 105 10.32 15.03 61.62
N ILE A 106 11.53 14.68 61.63
CA ILE A 106 12.48 14.59 62.76
C ILE A 106 13.69 13.70 62.38
N ALA A 107 14.77 14.28 62.63
CA ALA A 107 16.16 13.83 62.61
C ALA A 107 16.44 12.32 62.78
N ALA A 108 17.38 11.85 62.02
CA ALA A 108 18.73 11.39 62.43
C ALA A 108 19.38 10.52 61.37
N ASN A 109 20.49 11.02 60.90
CA ASN A 109 21.72 10.30 60.54
C ASN A 109 21.60 8.87 59.92
N SER A 110 21.80 8.79 58.62
CA SER A 110 22.87 7.90 58.09
C SER A 110 22.92 8.00 56.57
N ASP A 111 24.11 7.94 56.06
CA ASP A 111 24.60 8.13 54.71
C ASP A 111 23.71 7.67 53.56
N PRO A 112 23.74 8.42 52.44
CA PRO A 112 23.14 7.98 51.19
C PRO A 112 24.11 7.01 50.47
N GLN A 113 23.86 5.75 50.57
CA GLN A 113 24.45 4.83 49.61
C GLN A 113 23.65 4.87 48.28
N PRO A 114 24.34 5.02 47.15
CA PRO A 114 23.66 5.17 45.84
C PRO A 114 23.16 3.86 45.30
N THR A 115 21.94 3.89 44.96
CA THR A 115 21.25 3.19 43.85
C THR A 115 22.04 2.19 43.02
N ARG A 116 22.41 1.05 43.62
CA ARG A 116 22.86 -0.12 42.88
C ARG A 116 21.76 -1.18 42.65
N LYS A 117 20.55 -0.96 43.15
CA LYS A 117 19.44 -1.94 43.04
C LYS A 117 18.63 -1.89 41.73
N THR A 118 18.63 -0.77 41.03
CA THR A 118 17.88 -0.64 39.77
C THR A 118 18.56 -1.36 38.59
N LEU A 119 19.88 -1.41 38.55
CA LEU A 119 20.59 -2.16 37.50
C LEU A 119 20.48 -3.68 37.64
N ALA A 120 20.38 -4.17 38.88
CA ALA A 120 20.28 -5.62 39.15
C ALA A 120 18.90 -6.20 38.75
N THR A 121 17.84 -5.38 38.84
CA THR A 121 16.48 -5.81 38.42
C THR A 121 16.33 -5.92 36.90
N TYR A 122 17.00 -5.09 36.14
CA TYR A 122 17.00 -5.19 34.66
C TYR A 122 17.68 -6.46 34.16
N THR A 123 18.79 -6.79 34.71
CA THR A 123 19.51 -8.02 34.33
C THR A 123 18.73 -9.27 34.70
N ILE A 124 18.05 -9.28 35.85
CA ILE A 124 17.22 -10.41 36.31
C ILE A 124 15.98 -10.55 35.40
N LEU A 125 15.34 -9.45 34.99
CA LEU A 125 14.20 -9.48 34.09
C LEU A 125 14.62 -9.99 32.70
N GLN A 126 15.76 -9.53 32.22
CA GLN A 126 16.31 -9.95 30.91
C GLN A 126 16.68 -11.47 30.96
N GLU A 127 17.25 -11.93 32.03
CA GLU A 127 17.58 -13.34 32.22
C GLU A 127 16.34 -14.22 32.27
N LYS A 128 15.27 -13.78 32.94
CA LYS A 128 13.98 -14.49 32.94
C LYS A 128 13.32 -14.53 31.57
N LEU A 129 13.34 -13.45 30.83
CA LEU A 129 12.80 -13.41 29.46
C LEU A 129 13.58 -14.34 28.52
N SER A 130 14.90 -14.39 28.66
CA SER A 130 15.74 -15.36 27.96
C SER A 130 15.36 -16.79 28.32
N TRP A 131 15.16 -17.06 29.62
CA TRP A 131 14.73 -18.38 30.08
C TRP A 131 13.33 -18.79 29.55
N TYR A 132 12.38 -17.84 29.42
CA TYR A 132 11.08 -18.12 28.81
C TYR A 132 11.25 -18.52 27.35
N MET A 133 12.11 -17.81 26.62
CA MET A 133 12.41 -18.11 25.23
C MET A 133 13.04 -19.47 25.05
N ASP A 134 14.04 -19.79 25.85
CA ASP A 134 14.68 -21.12 25.89
C ASP A 134 13.69 -22.24 26.19
N THR A 135 12.73 -21.99 27.09
CA THR A 135 11.69 -22.94 27.43
C THR A 135 10.79 -23.27 26.27
N VAL A 136 10.38 -22.26 25.51
CA VAL A 136 9.55 -22.43 24.30
C VAL A 136 10.33 -23.19 23.22
N GLU A 137 11.62 -22.86 23.03
CA GLU A 137 12.49 -23.55 22.08
C GLU A 137 12.65 -25.04 22.40
N ILE A 138 12.88 -25.38 23.67
CA ILE A 138 12.97 -26.75 24.12
C ILE A 138 11.66 -27.51 23.84
N HIS A 139 10.50 -26.91 24.08
CA HIS A 139 9.22 -27.54 23.79
C HIS A 139 9.01 -27.75 22.28
N LEU A 140 9.45 -26.83 21.46
CA LEU A 140 9.38 -26.95 19.99
C LEU A 140 10.25 -28.12 19.52
N VAL A 141 11.49 -28.16 19.96
CA VAL A 141 12.44 -29.25 19.64
C VAL A 141 11.91 -30.61 20.14
N PHE A 142 11.33 -30.66 21.34
CA PHE A 142 10.72 -31.86 21.88
C PHE A 142 9.54 -32.34 21.03
N SER A 143 8.64 -31.45 20.63
CA SER A 143 7.48 -31.76 19.76
C SER A 143 7.92 -32.30 18.38
N ILE A 144 8.95 -31.72 17.80
CA ILE A 144 9.53 -32.19 16.52
C ILE A 144 10.15 -33.57 16.70
N SER A 145 10.88 -33.78 17.80
CA SER A 145 11.51 -35.07 18.06
C SER A 145 10.49 -36.19 18.29
N GLN A 146 9.32 -35.87 18.86
CA GLN A 146 8.24 -36.83 19.10
C GLN A 146 7.50 -37.23 17.80
N ALA A 147 7.35 -36.27 16.85
CA ALA A 147 6.71 -36.55 15.56
C ALA A 147 7.64 -37.29 14.58
N SER A 148 8.95 -37.17 14.76
CA SER A 148 9.97 -37.74 13.87
C SER A 148 9.89 -39.28 13.73
N PRO A 149 9.68 -40.08 14.81
CA PRO A 149 9.58 -41.52 14.68
C PRO A 149 8.47 -42.01 13.79
N SER A 150 7.31 -41.38 13.86
CA SER A 150 6.14 -41.75 13.02
C SER A 150 6.35 -41.49 11.53
N PHE A 151 7.07 -40.42 11.22
CA PHE A 151 7.45 -40.11 9.85
C PHE A 151 8.40 -41.15 9.25
N PHE A 152 9.44 -41.55 9.99
CA PHE A 152 10.38 -42.56 9.52
C PHE A 152 9.80 -43.99 9.48
N ALA A 153 8.82 -44.30 10.31
CA ALA A 153 8.07 -45.55 10.22
C ALA A 153 7.23 -45.62 8.93
N ALA A 154 6.55 -44.55 8.56
CA ALA A 154 5.81 -44.47 7.29
C ALA A 154 6.73 -44.60 6.07
N LEU A 155 7.95 -44.09 6.16
CA LEU A 155 8.94 -44.17 5.10
C LEU A 155 9.50 -45.59 4.94
N GLY A 156 9.60 -46.36 6.05
CA GLY A 156 9.91 -47.78 6.03
C GLY A 156 8.91 -48.62 5.29
N SER A 157 7.60 -48.41 5.53
CA SER A 157 6.51 -49.12 4.83
C SER A 157 6.44 -48.82 3.33
N LEU A 158 6.80 -47.60 2.93
CA LEU A 158 6.90 -47.26 1.51
C LEU A 158 8.02 -48.01 0.77
N ARG A 159 9.16 -48.23 1.45
CA ARG A 159 10.28 -49.01 0.90
C ARG A 159 9.92 -50.48 0.71
N GLU A 160 9.17 -51.05 1.66
CA GLU A 160 8.72 -52.43 1.60
C GLU A 160 7.73 -52.65 0.44
N LEU A 161 6.77 -51.72 0.25
CA LEU A 161 5.88 -51.71 -0.90
C LEU A 161 6.62 -51.62 -2.24
N GLN A 162 7.68 -50.84 -2.33
CA GLN A 162 8.50 -50.72 -3.54
C GLN A 162 9.23 -52.06 -3.85
N ALA A 163 9.74 -52.73 -2.83
CA ALA A 163 10.41 -54.03 -3.00
C ALA A 163 9.42 -55.12 -3.50
N GLU A 164 8.22 -55.12 -2.94
CA GLU A 164 7.17 -56.08 -3.33
C GLU A 164 6.64 -55.88 -4.78
N ALA A 165 6.56 -54.58 -5.16
CA ALA A 165 6.21 -54.21 -6.55
C ALA A 165 7.26 -54.69 -7.57
N THR A 166 8.57 -54.55 -7.24
CA THR A 166 9.64 -54.99 -8.13
C THR A 166 9.70 -56.51 -8.29
N ASP A 167 9.43 -57.24 -7.24
CA ASP A 167 9.36 -58.72 -7.28
C ASP A 167 8.18 -59.21 -8.11
N SER A 168 7.04 -58.53 -8.00
CA SER A 168 5.85 -58.84 -8.80
C SER A 168 6.09 -58.62 -10.31
N VAL A 169 6.83 -57.56 -10.68
CA VAL A 169 7.20 -57.29 -12.09
C VAL A 169 8.12 -58.38 -12.64
N ALA A 170 9.06 -58.85 -11.82
CA ALA A 170 9.97 -59.93 -12.23
C ALA A 170 9.23 -61.23 -12.47
N LYS A 171 8.28 -61.60 -11.64
CA LYS A 171 7.43 -62.81 -11.80
C LYS A 171 6.57 -62.74 -13.09
N ILE A 172 6.03 -61.55 -13.42
CA ILE A 172 5.26 -61.35 -14.66
C ILE A 172 6.17 -61.56 -15.91
N GLN A 173 7.43 -61.10 -15.83
CA GLN A 173 8.39 -61.26 -16.94
C GLN A 173 8.75 -62.73 -17.20
N ASN A 174 8.90 -63.52 -16.13
CA ASN A 174 9.18 -64.96 -16.26
C ASN A 174 8.01 -65.71 -16.88
N LEU A 175 6.77 -65.46 -16.43
CA LEU A 175 5.55 -66.06 -17.03
C LEU A 175 5.41 -65.72 -18.51
N ARG A 176 5.82 -64.51 -18.93
CA ARG A 176 5.80 -64.12 -20.37
C ARG A 176 6.77 -64.94 -21.21
N ASN A 177 7.96 -65.27 -20.66
CA ASN A 177 8.95 -66.07 -21.36
C ASN A 177 8.48 -67.51 -21.55
N ASP A 178 7.82 -68.09 -20.54
CA ASP A 178 7.31 -69.49 -20.59
C ASP A 178 6.16 -69.60 -21.59
N LEU A 179 5.25 -68.57 -21.65
CA LEU A 179 4.20 -68.52 -22.66
C LEU A 179 4.75 -68.38 -24.08
N ALA A 180 5.81 -67.66 -24.25
CA ALA A 180 6.45 -67.46 -25.57
C ALA A 180 7.13 -68.74 -26.07
N HIS A 181 7.55 -69.65 -25.18
CA HIS A 181 8.15 -70.95 -25.55
C HIS A 181 7.08 -71.89 -25.99
N LEU A 182 5.92 -71.91 -25.33
CA LEU A 182 4.76 -72.78 -25.72
C LEU A 182 4.17 -72.43 -27.09
N ASP A 183 4.12 -71.16 -27.39
CA ASP A 183 3.58 -70.64 -28.67
C ASP A 183 4.45 -70.99 -29.85
N LYS A 184 5.75 -71.18 -29.65
CA LYS A 184 6.70 -71.57 -30.69
C LYS A 184 6.58 -73.03 -31.17
N GLU A 185 6.22 -73.95 -30.28
CA GLU A 185 6.18 -75.38 -30.61
C GLU A 185 4.82 -75.84 -31.26
N MET A 186 3.69 -75.24 -30.95
CA MET A 186 2.38 -75.74 -31.46
C MET A 186 2.05 -75.26 -32.89
N VAL A 187 2.80 -74.36 -33.45
CA VAL A 187 2.37 -73.70 -34.72
C VAL A 187 3.11 -74.09 -35.97
N VAL A 188 4.19 -74.92 -35.91
CA VAL A 188 5.18 -75.03 -36.98
C VAL A 188 4.65 -75.78 -38.23
N ARG A 189 3.74 -76.60 -38.18
CA ARG A 189 3.32 -77.48 -39.39
C ARG A 189 1.97 -77.13 -40.02
N GLY A 190 1.03 -76.52 -39.36
CA GLY A 190 -0.31 -76.16 -39.93
C GLY A 190 -0.38 -74.82 -40.66
N LEU A 191 0.60 -73.97 -40.43
CA LEU A 191 0.56 -72.54 -40.80
C LEU A 191 1.26 -72.19 -42.08
N GLU A 192 2.04 -73.10 -42.74
CA GLU A 192 2.88 -72.71 -43.86
C GLU A 192 2.03 -72.31 -45.11
N ILE A 193 0.89 -73.00 -45.34
CA ILE A 193 -0.03 -72.63 -46.45
C ILE A 193 -0.82 -71.37 -46.13
N ILE A 194 -1.24 -71.18 -44.89
CA ILE A 194 -1.89 -69.96 -44.43
C ILE A 194 -0.84 -68.80 -44.46
N ARG A 195 0.42 -69.12 -44.15
CA ARG A 195 1.56 -68.15 -44.17
C ARG A 195 1.82 -67.68 -45.62
N LEU A 196 1.84 -68.53 -46.61
CA LEU A 196 2.05 -68.06 -47.96
C LEU A 196 0.86 -67.24 -48.52
N LYS A 197 -0.34 -67.61 -48.18
CA LYS A 197 -1.59 -66.89 -48.54
C LYS A 197 -1.60 -65.49 -47.80
N ARG A 198 -1.24 -65.47 -46.53
CA ARG A 198 -1.09 -64.23 -45.77
C ARG A 198 0.07 -63.39 -46.31
N ARG A 199 1.19 -64.05 -46.71
CA ARG A 199 2.36 -63.36 -47.32
C ARG A 199 1.99 -62.61 -48.60
N ARG A 200 1.16 -63.23 -49.49
CA ARG A 200 0.67 -62.57 -50.67
C ARG A 200 -0.25 -61.41 -50.39
N VAL A 201 -1.20 -61.59 -49.48
CA VAL A 201 -2.11 -60.51 -49.03
C VAL A 201 -1.33 -59.41 -48.29
N ASN A 202 -0.29 -59.83 -47.54
CA ASN A 202 0.55 -58.85 -46.84
C ASN A 202 1.46 -58.07 -47.78
N LEU A 203 1.97 -58.71 -48.85
CA LEU A 203 2.79 -58.02 -49.88
C LEU A 203 1.96 -57.02 -50.71
N THR A 204 0.69 -57.34 -51.03
CA THR A 204 -0.20 -56.34 -51.65
C THR A 204 -0.51 -55.18 -50.72
N LYS A 205 -0.84 -55.47 -49.45
CA LYS A 205 -1.02 -54.45 -48.43
C LYS A 205 0.27 -53.64 -48.20
N LEU A 206 1.43 -54.27 -48.21
CA LEU A 206 2.71 -53.60 -48.06
C LEU A 206 2.96 -52.60 -49.20
N GLY A 207 2.66 -53.03 -50.46
CA GLY A 207 2.80 -52.18 -51.65
C GLY A 207 1.85 -50.96 -51.62
N GLU A 208 0.63 -51.14 -51.12
CA GLU A 208 -0.30 -50.01 -50.90
C GLU A 208 0.19 -49.12 -49.76
N ALA A 209 0.66 -49.73 -48.66
CA ALA A 209 1.19 -48.97 -47.52
C ALA A 209 2.51 -48.21 -47.86
N THR A 210 3.39 -48.79 -48.74
CA THR A 210 4.60 -48.07 -49.19
C THR A 210 4.29 -46.84 -50.05
N LYS A 211 3.28 -46.93 -50.92
CA LYS A 211 2.82 -45.78 -51.71
C LYS A 211 2.19 -44.72 -50.82
N GLN A 212 1.36 -45.13 -49.83
CA GLN A 212 0.80 -44.22 -48.83
C GLN A 212 1.89 -43.55 -48.00
N LEU A 213 2.95 -44.27 -47.61
CA LEU A 213 4.12 -43.77 -46.93
C LEU A 213 4.85 -42.72 -47.76
N GLN A 214 5.04 -42.97 -49.07
CA GLN A 214 5.68 -42.00 -49.95
C GLN A 214 4.92 -40.67 -50.03
N CYS A 215 3.57 -40.73 -50.10
CA CYS A 215 2.74 -39.53 -50.05
C CYS A 215 2.83 -38.81 -48.73
N VAL A 216 2.85 -39.54 -47.59
CA VAL A 216 3.04 -38.96 -46.28
C VAL A 216 4.37 -38.21 -46.15
N LEU A 217 5.48 -38.79 -46.71
CA LEU A 217 6.79 -38.12 -46.73
C LEU A 217 6.81 -36.86 -47.61
N SER A 218 6.21 -36.94 -48.81
CA SER A 218 6.06 -35.78 -49.68
C SER A 218 5.24 -34.68 -49.07
N GLY A 219 4.15 -35.02 -48.37
CA GLY A 219 3.30 -34.10 -47.65
C GLY A 219 4.01 -33.45 -46.49
N ALA A 220 4.81 -34.20 -45.72
CA ALA A 220 5.58 -33.67 -44.62
C ALA A 220 6.67 -32.65 -45.10
N SER A 221 7.37 -32.97 -46.19
CA SER A 221 8.33 -32.01 -46.79
C SER A 221 7.66 -30.74 -47.26
N HIS A 222 6.47 -30.85 -47.86
CA HIS A 222 5.68 -29.69 -48.29
C HIS A 222 5.20 -28.84 -47.08
N CYS A 223 4.76 -29.48 -46.00
CA CYS A 223 4.41 -28.78 -44.77
C CYS A 223 5.59 -28.01 -44.20
N GLU A 224 6.80 -28.59 -44.29
CA GLU A 224 8.03 -27.88 -43.84
C GLU A 224 8.32 -26.65 -44.70
N GLU A 225 8.14 -26.71 -46.02
CA GLU A 225 8.26 -25.56 -46.92
C GLU A 225 7.24 -24.45 -46.58
N LEU A 226 5.99 -24.83 -46.30
CA LEU A 226 4.94 -23.90 -45.91
C LEU A 226 5.26 -23.21 -44.58
N VAL A 227 5.78 -23.95 -43.59
CA VAL A 227 6.22 -23.39 -42.31
C VAL A 227 7.36 -22.42 -42.49
N ASN A 228 8.36 -22.77 -43.34
CA ASN A 228 9.51 -21.90 -43.62
C ASN A 228 9.09 -20.62 -44.39
N SER A 229 8.05 -20.68 -45.21
CA SER A 229 7.48 -19.53 -45.92
C SER A 229 6.56 -18.67 -45.03
N GLY A 230 6.26 -19.09 -43.78
CA GLY A 230 5.40 -18.37 -42.84
C GLY A 230 3.89 -18.50 -43.10
N GLN A 231 3.46 -19.43 -44.00
CA GLN A 231 2.07 -19.70 -44.31
C GLN A 231 1.48 -20.70 -43.29
N LEU A 232 1.34 -20.27 -42.02
CA LEU A 232 1.01 -21.15 -40.89
C LEU A 232 -0.36 -21.79 -41.02
N GLU A 233 -1.33 -21.08 -41.59
CA GLU A 233 -2.72 -21.58 -41.78
C GLU A 233 -2.80 -22.73 -42.75
N MET A 234 -2.16 -22.56 -43.92
CA MET A 234 -2.04 -23.62 -44.93
C MET A 234 -1.19 -24.78 -44.38
N ALA A 235 -0.07 -24.48 -43.69
CA ALA A 235 0.75 -25.51 -43.08
C ALA A 235 -0.04 -26.37 -42.10
N MET A 236 -0.87 -25.77 -41.25
CA MET A 236 -1.69 -26.49 -40.30
C MET A 236 -2.73 -27.43 -40.96
N GLN A 237 -3.42 -26.93 -42.00
CA GLN A 237 -4.35 -27.74 -42.76
C GLN A 237 -3.64 -28.92 -43.43
N HIS A 238 -2.50 -28.67 -44.05
CA HIS A 238 -1.70 -29.73 -44.73
C HIS A 238 -1.16 -30.76 -43.72
N VAL A 239 -0.67 -30.31 -42.53
CA VAL A 239 -0.25 -31.23 -41.47
C VAL A 239 -1.41 -32.12 -41.02
N SER A 240 -2.61 -31.57 -40.84
CA SER A 240 -3.82 -32.35 -40.51
C SER A 240 -4.15 -33.39 -41.61
N TYR A 241 -3.99 -33.02 -42.89
CA TYR A 241 -4.18 -33.99 -43.98
C TYR A 241 -3.10 -35.11 -44.00
N VAL A 242 -1.84 -34.77 -43.69
CA VAL A 242 -0.77 -35.74 -43.55
C VAL A 242 -1.02 -36.70 -42.39
N GLU A 243 -1.56 -36.22 -41.27
CA GLU A 243 -1.96 -37.03 -40.12
C GLU A 243 -3.15 -37.96 -40.45
N GLN A 244 -4.17 -37.42 -41.12
CA GLN A 244 -5.29 -38.20 -41.60
C GLN A 244 -4.87 -39.27 -42.61
N LEU A 245 -3.92 -38.96 -43.48
CA LEU A 245 -3.34 -39.90 -44.39
C LEU A 245 -2.52 -41.01 -43.68
N ALA A 246 -1.74 -40.60 -42.68
CA ALA A 246 -0.97 -41.54 -41.86
C ALA A 246 -1.86 -42.43 -40.99
N SER A 247 -3.00 -41.92 -40.49
CA SER A 247 -3.98 -42.68 -39.75
C SER A 247 -4.93 -43.52 -40.63
N GLY A 248 -4.95 -43.27 -41.95
CA GLY A 248 -5.82 -43.92 -42.89
C GLY A 248 -7.31 -43.46 -42.88
N THR A 249 -7.55 -42.28 -42.36
CA THR A 249 -8.89 -41.67 -42.21
C THR A 249 -9.19 -40.55 -43.22
N LEU A 250 -8.27 -40.29 -44.17
CA LEU A 250 -8.42 -39.24 -45.16
C LEU A 250 -9.60 -39.51 -46.09
N ASP A 251 -10.50 -38.55 -46.28
CA ASP A 251 -11.59 -38.62 -47.23
C ASP A 251 -11.07 -38.60 -48.68
N PRO A 252 -11.48 -39.58 -49.54
CA PRO A 252 -11.01 -39.68 -50.92
C PRO A 252 -11.36 -38.46 -51.79
N LYS A 253 -12.34 -37.64 -51.40
CA LYS A 253 -12.80 -36.45 -52.11
C LYS A 253 -11.79 -35.30 -52.01
N ILE A 254 -11.06 -35.17 -50.90
CA ILE A 254 -10.09 -34.14 -50.63
C ILE A 254 -8.77 -34.41 -51.36
N GLY A 255 -8.50 -35.68 -51.69
CA GLY A 255 -7.26 -36.07 -52.34
C GLY A 255 -7.04 -35.52 -53.76
N GLY A 256 -8.07 -35.01 -54.44
CA GLY A 256 -7.95 -34.39 -55.75
C GLY A 256 -7.37 -32.95 -55.79
N GLU A 257 -7.40 -32.26 -54.67
CA GLU A 257 -6.96 -30.86 -54.56
C GLU A 257 -5.51 -30.72 -54.05
N LEU A 258 -4.90 -31.80 -53.58
CA LEU A 258 -3.57 -31.79 -53.01
C LEU A 258 -2.50 -32.19 -54.04
N HIS A 259 -1.70 -31.27 -54.52
CA HIS A 259 -0.67 -31.51 -55.59
C HIS A 259 0.42 -32.50 -55.18
N TRP A 260 0.70 -32.73 -53.92
CA TRP A 260 1.65 -33.69 -53.38
C TRP A 260 1.05 -35.11 -53.22
N LEU A 261 -0.26 -35.27 -53.39
CA LEU A 261 -0.95 -36.54 -53.33
C LEU A 261 -1.15 -37.09 -54.72
N LEU A 262 -0.69 -38.36 -54.96
CA LEU A 262 -0.86 -39.06 -56.26
C LEU A 262 -2.33 -39.30 -56.50
N PRO A 263 -2.95 -38.82 -57.60
CA PRO A 263 -4.38 -38.98 -57.83
C PRO A 263 -4.73 -40.45 -58.13
N ASN A 264 -5.84 -40.94 -57.55
CA ASN A 264 -6.52 -42.21 -57.89
C ASN A 264 -5.81 -43.55 -57.60
N GLN A 265 -4.85 -43.61 -56.65
CA GLN A 265 -4.12 -44.86 -56.37
C GLN A 265 -4.47 -45.55 -55.05
N PHE A 266 -5.33 -45.04 -54.23
CA PHE A 266 -5.65 -45.60 -52.93
C PHE A 266 -6.97 -46.38 -52.95
N ILE A 267 -6.91 -47.70 -53.05
CA ILE A 267 -8.08 -48.55 -52.91
C ILE A 267 -8.43 -48.80 -51.44
N ARG A 268 -7.42 -48.81 -50.57
CA ARG A 268 -7.55 -48.95 -49.11
C ARG A 268 -6.45 -48.21 -48.42
N LEU A 269 -6.81 -47.27 -47.59
CA LEU A 269 -5.89 -46.62 -46.65
C LEU A 269 -5.71 -47.53 -45.43
N THR A 270 -4.45 -47.67 -44.98
CA THR A 270 -4.08 -48.45 -43.79
C THR A 270 -3.50 -47.53 -42.72
N ASP A 271 -3.77 -47.84 -41.44
CA ASP A 271 -3.15 -47.08 -40.34
C ASP A 271 -1.64 -47.40 -40.29
N LEU A 272 -0.85 -46.42 -40.68
CA LEU A 272 0.61 -46.52 -40.75
C LEU A 272 1.30 -46.12 -39.44
N ARG A 273 0.58 -45.58 -38.45
CA ARG A 273 1.14 -45.07 -37.19
C ARG A 273 1.90 -46.12 -36.38
N ARG A 274 1.55 -47.42 -36.60
CA ARG A 274 2.19 -48.53 -35.90
C ARG A 274 3.51 -48.99 -36.51
N LEU A 275 3.96 -48.38 -37.63
CA LEU A 275 5.22 -48.70 -38.27
C LEU A 275 6.38 -48.03 -37.56
N HIS A 276 7.34 -48.82 -37.11
CA HIS A 276 8.53 -48.32 -36.40
C HIS A 276 9.35 -47.37 -37.28
N ALA A 277 9.32 -47.58 -38.64
CA ALA A 277 9.99 -46.68 -39.59
C ALA A 277 9.40 -45.28 -39.66
N LEU A 278 8.11 -45.12 -39.29
CA LEU A 278 7.43 -43.81 -39.19
C LEU A 278 7.62 -43.12 -37.82
N GLY A 279 8.27 -43.75 -36.87
CA GLY A 279 8.50 -43.17 -35.55
C GLY A 279 9.38 -41.89 -35.62
N GLY A 280 10.23 -41.77 -36.62
CA GLY A 280 10.98 -40.53 -36.94
C GLY A 280 10.04 -39.43 -37.48
N LEU A 281 9.22 -39.79 -38.49
CA LEU A 281 8.35 -38.85 -39.18
C LEU A 281 7.25 -38.33 -38.25
N LEU A 282 6.71 -39.18 -37.36
CA LEU A 282 5.75 -38.69 -36.33
C LEU A 282 6.39 -37.67 -35.41
N ARG A 283 7.63 -37.85 -35.01
CA ARG A 283 8.37 -36.82 -34.24
C ARG A 283 8.61 -35.54 -35.04
N ASP A 284 8.86 -35.67 -36.35
CA ASP A 284 9.04 -34.50 -37.23
C ASP A 284 7.71 -33.73 -37.39
N ILE A 285 6.58 -34.46 -37.47
CA ILE A 285 5.22 -33.88 -37.47
C ILE A 285 4.97 -33.16 -36.12
N ASP A 286 5.29 -33.80 -35.01
CA ASP A 286 5.19 -33.15 -33.68
C ASP A 286 6.08 -31.90 -33.59
N GLN A 287 7.28 -31.94 -34.21
CA GLN A 287 8.13 -30.75 -34.30
C GLN A 287 7.55 -29.67 -35.22
N LEU A 288 6.87 -30.05 -36.32
CA LEU A 288 6.19 -29.11 -37.19
C LEU A 288 5.01 -28.45 -36.44
N HIS A 289 4.22 -29.24 -35.70
CA HIS A 289 3.20 -28.66 -34.80
C HIS A 289 3.79 -27.68 -33.79
N LEU A 290 4.90 -28.03 -33.18
CA LEU A 290 5.63 -27.16 -32.28
C LEU A 290 6.08 -25.87 -32.96
N ARG A 291 6.63 -25.98 -34.20
CA ARG A 291 7.09 -24.80 -34.98
C ARG A 291 5.92 -23.93 -35.43
N ILE A 292 4.82 -24.53 -35.87
CA ILE A 292 3.58 -23.83 -36.21
C ILE A 292 3.02 -23.16 -34.96
N GLY A 293 2.96 -23.88 -33.83
CA GLY A 293 2.53 -23.36 -32.54
C GLY A 293 3.37 -22.14 -32.10
N LYS A 294 4.70 -22.20 -32.23
CA LYS A 294 5.59 -21.05 -31.97
C LYS A 294 5.34 -19.88 -32.93
N GLY A 295 5.03 -20.15 -34.17
CA GLY A 295 4.68 -19.12 -35.16
C GLY A 295 3.38 -18.41 -34.79
N TYR A 296 2.37 -19.13 -34.37
CA TYR A 296 1.11 -18.55 -33.85
C TYR A 296 1.30 -17.85 -32.50
N GLU A 297 2.16 -18.39 -31.64
CA GLU A 297 2.56 -17.72 -30.38
C GLU A 297 3.17 -16.35 -30.65
N ALA A 298 4.12 -16.27 -31.61
CA ALA A 298 4.74 -15.00 -31.98
C ALA A 298 3.69 -14.00 -32.53
N ARG A 299 2.74 -14.46 -33.35
CA ARG A 299 1.64 -13.61 -33.85
C ARG A 299 0.72 -13.18 -32.71
N LEU A 300 0.38 -14.07 -31.78
CA LEU A 300 -0.43 -13.72 -30.59
C LEU A 300 0.23 -12.62 -29.78
N LEU A 301 1.54 -12.76 -29.52
CA LEU A 301 2.30 -11.77 -28.78
C LEU A 301 2.35 -10.42 -29.51
N ASP A 302 2.58 -10.46 -30.83
CA ASP A 302 2.66 -9.23 -31.63
C ASP A 302 1.31 -8.49 -31.67
N VAL A 303 0.21 -9.21 -31.90
CA VAL A 303 -1.14 -8.62 -31.89
C VAL A 303 -1.48 -8.04 -30.53
N LEU A 304 -1.35 -8.80 -29.44
CA LEU A 304 -1.76 -8.37 -28.11
C LEU A 304 -0.85 -7.27 -27.53
N LEU A 305 0.47 -7.46 -27.60
CA LEU A 305 1.41 -6.45 -27.11
C LEU A 305 1.50 -5.24 -28.03
N GLY A 306 1.37 -5.43 -29.34
CA GLY A 306 1.33 -4.33 -30.32
C GLY A 306 0.11 -3.46 -30.13
N ASP A 307 -1.05 -4.06 -29.89
CA ASP A 307 -2.29 -3.35 -29.56
C ASP A 307 -2.19 -2.59 -28.24
N LEU A 308 -1.63 -3.22 -27.21
CA LEU A 308 -1.44 -2.62 -25.89
C LEU A 308 -0.49 -1.41 -25.97
N ARG A 309 0.64 -1.53 -26.68
CA ARG A 309 1.59 -0.42 -26.87
C ARG A 309 0.99 0.74 -27.64
N ARG A 310 0.26 0.47 -28.72
CA ARG A 310 -0.45 1.50 -29.48
C ARG A 310 -1.45 2.23 -28.60
N HIS A 311 -2.26 1.51 -27.86
CA HIS A 311 -3.23 2.12 -26.96
C HIS A 311 -2.58 3.03 -25.89
N VAL A 312 -1.48 2.59 -25.30
CA VAL A 312 -0.74 3.39 -24.29
C VAL A 312 -0.11 4.64 -24.93
N SER A 313 0.43 4.54 -26.14
CA SER A 313 1.02 5.70 -26.83
C SER A 313 -0.03 6.73 -27.27
N ASP A 314 -1.21 6.27 -27.65
CA ASP A 314 -2.29 7.13 -28.19
C ASP A 314 -3.13 7.78 -27.08
N ALA A 315 -3.03 7.31 -25.83
CA ALA A 315 -3.80 7.82 -24.71
C ALA A 315 -3.09 8.98 -24.00
N PRO A 316 -3.57 10.24 -24.13
CA PRO A 316 -2.96 11.34 -23.40
C PRO A 316 -3.24 11.24 -21.89
N PRO A 317 -2.22 11.46 -21.03
CA PRO A 317 -2.36 11.35 -19.57
C PRO A 317 -3.52 12.16 -18.98
N ARG A 318 -3.82 13.32 -19.60
CA ARG A 318 -4.92 14.19 -19.21
C ARG A 318 -6.30 13.49 -19.28
N ASN A 319 -6.55 12.77 -20.36
CA ASN A 319 -7.82 12.06 -20.53
C ASN A 319 -7.98 10.93 -19.53
N THR A 320 -6.88 10.25 -19.23
CA THR A 320 -6.83 9.19 -18.24
C THR A 320 -7.13 9.72 -16.83
N LEU A 321 -6.48 10.81 -16.42
CA LEU A 321 -6.74 11.45 -15.12
C LEU A 321 -8.17 11.98 -15.02
N ALA A 322 -8.68 12.64 -16.08
CA ALA A 322 -10.06 13.12 -16.10
C ALA A 322 -11.08 11.99 -15.99
N ARG A 323 -10.79 10.82 -16.55
CA ARG A 323 -11.64 9.63 -16.42
C ARG A 323 -11.59 9.09 -15.00
N TRP A 324 -10.40 8.97 -14.40
CA TRP A 324 -10.24 8.47 -13.05
C TRP A 324 -10.95 9.37 -12.02
N THR A 325 -10.85 10.70 -12.17
CA THR A 325 -11.55 11.64 -11.29
C THR A 325 -13.08 11.52 -11.42
N LYS A 326 -13.59 11.38 -12.64
CA LYS A 326 -15.03 11.16 -12.89
C LYS A 326 -15.50 9.82 -12.33
N SER A 327 -14.75 8.75 -12.53
CA SER A 327 -15.06 7.43 -11.98
C SER A 327 -15.09 7.45 -10.45
N ALA A 328 -14.16 8.15 -9.80
CA ALA A 328 -14.15 8.34 -8.35
C ALA A 328 -15.37 9.14 -7.83
N GLN A 329 -15.99 9.97 -8.68
CA GLN A 329 -17.21 10.73 -8.39
C GLN A 329 -18.50 9.94 -8.72
N GLY A 330 -18.38 8.68 -9.19
CA GLY A 330 -19.54 7.82 -9.50
C GLY A 330 -20.22 8.12 -10.85
N ALA A 331 -19.60 8.91 -11.73
CA ALA A 331 -20.13 9.19 -13.05
C ALA A 331 -19.76 8.05 -14.03
N THR A 332 -20.75 7.47 -14.70
CA THR A 332 -20.55 6.42 -15.73
C THR A 332 -20.03 7.02 -17.03
N ASP A 333 -18.96 6.44 -17.56
CA ASP A 333 -18.32 6.89 -18.79
C ASP A 333 -19.17 6.56 -20.04
N ALA A 334 -19.46 7.58 -20.86
CA ALA A 334 -20.13 7.48 -22.15
C ALA A 334 -19.19 7.02 -23.30
N SER A 335 -17.91 6.67 -23.01
CA SER A 335 -16.93 6.29 -24.05
C SER A 335 -17.01 4.84 -24.54
N SER A 336 -18.18 4.20 -24.38
CA SER A 336 -18.41 2.78 -24.72
C SER A 336 -18.29 2.43 -26.20
N LEU A 337 -18.66 3.33 -27.13
CA LEU A 337 -18.75 3.04 -28.56
C LEU A 337 -17.40 2.83 -29.25
N THR A 338 -16.41 3.68 -28.97
CA THR A 338 -15.05 3.54 -29.52
C THR A 338 -14.35 2.29 -28.99
N CYS A 339 -14.61 1.95 -27.74
CA CYS A 339 -14.08 0.73 -27.11
C CYS A 339 -14.65 -0.55 -27.75
N LEU A 340 -15.93 -0.54 -28.14
CA LEU A 340 -16.58 -1.67 -28.78
C LEU A 340 -16.04 -1.90 -30.20
N MET A 341 -15.87 -0.85 -31.01
CA MET A 341 -15.31 -0.99 -32.37
C MET A 341 -13.86 -1.46 -32.36
N MET A 342 -13.05 -0.99 -31.41
CA MET A 342 -11.66 -1.46 -31.25
C MET A 342 -11.60 -2.91 -30.74
N ALA A 343 -12.59 -3.35 -29.96
CA ALA A 343 -12.70 -4.72 -29.49
C ALA A 343 -13.07 -5.67 -30.67
N GLU A 344 -13.95 -5.23 -31.59
CA GLU A 344 -14.34 -6.00 -32.78
C GLU A 344 -13.15 -6.27 -33.71
N LYS A 345 -12.37 -5.24 -34.03
CA LYS A 345 -11.14 -5.39 -34.83
C LYS A 345 -10.14 -6.36 -34.21
N LEU A 346 -9.92 -6.24 -32.91
CA LEU A 346 -9.03 -7.15 -32.17
C LEU A 346 -9.57 -8.59 -32.20
N ARG A 347 -10.90 -8.78 -32.15
CA ARG A 347 -11.55 -10.08 -32.25
C ARG A 347 -11.31 -10.71 -33.60
N GLU A 348 -11.43 -9.95 -34.70
CA GLU A 348 -11.16 -10.44 -36.06
C GLU A 348 -9.71 -10.90 -36.22
N GLU A 349 -8.75 -10.16 -35.68
CA GLU A 349 -7.33 -10.48 -35.75
C GLU A 349 -6.95 -11.69 -34.86
N LEU A 350 -7.57 -11.85 -33.67
CA LEU A 350 -7.25 -12.92 -32.73
C LEU A 350 -7.91 -14.26 -33.02
N THR A 351 -9.08 -14.24 -33.64
CA THR A 351 -9.85 -15.48 -33.90
C THR A 351 -9.05 -16.54 -34.67
N PRO A 352 -8.41 -16.23 -35.82
CA PRO A 352 -7.60 -17.21 -36.55
C PRO A 352 -6.37 -17.68 -35.78
N VAL A 353 -5.75 -16.78 -35.00
CA VAL A 353 -4.55 -17.10 -34.21
C VAL A 353 -4.90 -18.08 -33.08
N LEU A 354 -6.01 -17.85 -32.37
CA LEU A 354 -6.45 -18.77 -31.30
C LEU A 354 -6.91 -20.11 -31.83
N GLN A 355 -7.58 -20.14 -33.00
CA GLN A 355 -7.92 -21.40 -33.68
C GLN A 355 -6.67 -22.19 -34.06
N GLY A 356 -5.67 -21.52 -34.63
CA GLY A 356 -4.38 -22.14 -34.96
C GLY A 356 -3.62 -22.68 -33.74
N LEU A 357 -3.61 -21.94 -32.62
CA LEU A 357 -3.02 -22.39 -31.35
C LEU A 357 -3.79 -23.59 -30.74
N GLY A 358 -5.11 -23.60 -30.86
CA GLY A 358 -5.94 -24.72 -30.42
C GLY A 358 -5.67 -25.99 -31.21
N HIS A 359 -5.60 -25.89 -32.55
CA HIS A 359 -5.30 -27.04 -33.41
C HIS A 359 -3.85 -27.56 -33.25
N SER A 360 -2.90 -26.69 -32.96
CA SER A 360 -1.52 -27.10 -32.69
C SER A 360 -1.26 -27.60 -31.27
N HIS A 361 -2.28 -27.66 -30.40
CA HIS A 361 -2.14 -27.98 -28.96
C HIS A 361 -1.07 -27.17 -28.21
N TYR A 362 -0.80 -25.95 -28.68
CA TYR A 362 0.27 -25.08 -28.15
C TYR A 362 -0.25 -23.91 -27.29
N LEU A 363 -1.55 -23.90 -26.99
CA LEU A 363 -2.21 -22.80 -26.31
C LEU A 363 -1.67 -22.58 -24.88
N ALA A 364 -1.40 -23.65 -24.14
CA ALA A 364 -0.88 -23.57 -22.79
C ALA A 364 0.53 -22.93 -22.75
N ALA A 365 1.40 -23.30 -23.70
CA ALA A 365 2.72 -22.70 -23.84
C ALA A 365 2.62 -21.22 -24.23
N ALA A 366 1.78 -20.89 -25.23
CA ALA A 366 1.54 -19.52 -25.66
C ALA A 366 0.98 -18.62 -24.56
N SER A 367 0.10 -19.14 -23.70
CA SER A 367 -0.44 -18.39 -22.56
C SER A 367 0.64 -18.08 -21.52
N THR A 368 1.56 -19.02 -21.24
CA THR A 368 2.65 -18.80 -20.30
C THR A 368 3.65 -17.78 -20.82
N THR A 369 4.01 -17.86 -22.10
CA THR A 369 4.90 -16.88 -22.75
C THR A 369 4.27 -15.50 -22.86
N PHE A 370 2.97 -15.43 -23.13
CA PHE A 370 2.24 -14.16 -23.09
C PHE A 370 2.25 -13.53 -21.69
N ARG A 371 2.01 -14.33 -20.66
CA ARG A 371 2.09 -13.89 -19.26
C ARG A 371 3.47 -13.31 -18.92
N GLU A 372 4.53 -14.01 -19.29
CA GLU A 372 5.90 -13.54 -19.09
C GLU A 372 6.23 -12.29 -19.90
N ALA A 373 5.77 -12.22 -21.13
CA ALA A 373 5.95 -11.07 -22.01
C ALA A 373 5.19 -9.85 -21.48
N LEU A 374 3.97 -10.03 -21.02
CA LEU A 374 3.17 -8.98 -20.37
C LEU A 374 3.86 -8.44 -19.11
N ILE A 375 4.36 -9.34 -18.26
CA ILE A 375 5.10 -8.93 -17.06
C ILE A 375 6.35 -8.13 -17.42
N ARG A 376 7.05 -8.51 -18.52
CA ARG A 376 8.20 -7.75 -19.04
C ARG A 376 7.78 -6.39 -19.58
N GLU A 377 6.65 -6.33 -20.26
CA GLU A 377 6.10 -5.09 -20.80
C GLU A 377 5.69 -4.12 -19.71
N MET A 378 5.00 -4.59 -18.65
CA MET A 378 4.67 -3.76 -17.49
C MET A 378 5.93 -3.15 -16.84
N LYS A 379 7.01 -3.93 -16.73
CA LYS A 379 8.31 -3.43 -16.26
C LYS A 379 8.93 -2.43 -17.24
N SER A 380 8.78 -2.67 -18.55
CA SER A 380 9.30 -1.79 -19.59
C SER A 380 8.64 -0.41 -19.55
N LEU A 381 7.33 -0.35 -19.40
CA LEU A 381 6.58 0.91 -19.26
C LEU A 381 7.07 1.75 -18.07
N ILE A 382 7.39 1.10 -16.95
CA ILE A 382 7.96 1.82 -15.81
C ILE A 382 9.38 2.30 -16.12
N ARG A 383 10.22 1.43 -16.69
CA ARG A 383 11.63 1.73 -16.99
C ARG A 383 11.80 2.85 -18.01
N GLN A 384 10.91 2.94 -18.97
CA GLN A 384 10.94 3.95 -20.02
C GLN A 384 10.91 5.39 -19.45
N HIS A 385 10.28 5.58 -18.29
CA HIS A 385 10.15 6.88 -17.64
C HIS A 385 11.12 7.08 -16.47
N LEU A 386 11.89 6.05 -16.09
CA LEU A 386 12.90 6.19 -15.04
C LEU A 386 14.01 7.15 -15.50
N PRO A 387 14.51 8.02 -14.61
CA PRO A 387 15.62 8.89 -14.95
C PRO A 387 16.81 8.01 -15.36
N SER A 388 17.41 8.32 -16.52
CA SER A 388 18.52 7.56 -17.08
C SER A 388 19.68 7.46 -16.10
N SER A 389 20.26 6.28 -16.00
CA SER A 389 21.47 6.05 -15.22
C SER A 389 22.75 6.59 -15.88
N THR A 390 22.61 7.07 -17.09
CA THR A 390 23.67 7.70 -17.88
C THR A 390 23.29 9.16 -18.10
N ASP A 391 24.02 10.06 -17.47
CA ASP A 391 24.00 11.49 -17.80
C ASP A 391 24.61 11.64 -19.22
N GLU A 392 23.79 11.52 -20.25
CA GLU A 392 24.21 11.84 -21.62
C GLU A 392 24.40 13.35 -21.84
N GLU A 393 24.12 14.20 -20.85
CA GLU A 393 24.27 15.65 -20.94
C GLU A 393 25.51 16.24 -20.27
N SER A 394 26.38 15.45 -19.66
CA SER A 394 27.68 15.95 -19.23
C SER A 394 28.84 15.33 -20.00
N GLU A 395 29.08 15.84 -21.22
CA GLU A 395 30.34 15.61 -21.95
C GLU A 395 31.62 15.99 -21.18
N SER A 396 31.49 16.52 -19.96
CA SER A 396 32.63 16.93 -19.13
C SER A 396 33.10 15.91 -18.10
N SER A 397 32.37 14.81 -17.87
CA SER A 397 32.81 13.75 -16.93
C SER A 397 33.29 12.45 -17.60
N ALA A 398 33.36 12.42 -18.91
CA ALA A 398 33.90 11.24 -19.65
C ALA A 398 35.39 10.96 -19.41
N SER A 399 36.11 11.84 -18.71
CA SER A 399 37.55 11.65 -18.47
C SER A 399 37.91 10.84 -17.22
N THR A 400 36.94 10.44 -16.38
CA THR A 400 37.22 9.72 -15.12
C THR A 400 36.92 8.22 -15.16
N TRP A 401 36.37 7.68 -16.27
CA TRP A 401 36.06 6.25 -16.43
C TRP A 401 37.08 5.52 -17.31
N ALA A 402 38.36 5.73 -17.06
CA ALA A 402 39.46 5.06 -17.76
C ALA A 402 39.71 3.61 -17.30
N GLY A 403 38.66 2.87 -16.99
CA GLY A 403 38.76 1.44 -16.71
C GLY A 403 37.52 0.73 -17.17
N GLY A 404 37.60 0.05 -18.30
CA GLY A 404 36.51 -0.61 -19.03
C GLY A 404 35.69 -1.68 -18.29
N ARG A 405 35.30 -1.46 -17.06
CA ARG A 405 34.47 -2.35 -16.26
C ARG A 405 32.99 -1.89 -16.35
N ARG A 406 32.16 -2.71 -16.97
CA ARG A 406 30.70 -2.49 -16.97
C ARG A 406 30.23 -2.37 -15.54
N PRO A 407 29.43 -1.32 -15.19
CA PRO A 407 28.91 -1.13 -13.84
C PRO A 407 28.09 -2.34 -13.41
N THR A 408 28.27 -2.73 -12.17
CA THR A 408 27.50 -3.84 -11.58
C THR A 408 26.04 -3.46 -11.46
N LYS A 409 25.13 -4.44 -11.46
CA LYS A 409 23.69 -4.19 -11.24
C LYS A 409 23.41 -3.40 -9.95
N GLN A 410 24.27 -3.54 -8.97
CA GLN A 410 24.17 -2.87 -7.68
C GLN A 410 24.57 -1.39 -7.80
N GLU A 411 25.62 -1.08 -8.54
CA GLU A 411 26.05 0.29 -8.83
C GLU A 411 24.98 1.03 -9.65
N MET A 412 24.44 0.41 -10.69
CA MET A 412 23.33 0.98 -11.47
C MET A 412 22.08 1.24 -10.61
N SER A 413 21.74 0.33 -9.69
CA SER A 413 20.63 0.51 -8.76
C SER A 413 20.87 1.66 -7.77
N SER A 414 22.11 1.84 -7.31
CA SER A 414 22.45 2.93 -6.40
C SER A 414 22.40 4.29 -7.08
N VAL A 415 22.89 4.38 -8.35
CA VAL A 415 22.80 5.60 -9.18
C VAL A 415 21.33 5.96 -9.44
N LEU A 416 20.53 4.98 -9.89
CA LEU A 416 19.10 5.19 -10.11
C LEU A 416 18.38 5.68 -8.83
N SER A 417 18.71 5.08 -7.69
CA SER A 417 18.13 5.50 -6.41
C SER A 417 18.52 6.94 -6.04
N ARG A 418 19.75 7.35 -6.36
CA ARG A 418 20.21 8.73 -6.17
C ARG A 418 19.47 9.69 -7.10
N ASN A 419 19.36 9.36 -8.39
CA ASN A 419 18.68 10.19 -9.37
C ASN A 419 17.19 10.33 -9.04
N LEU A 420 16.54 9.23 -8.62
CA LEU A 420 15.16 9.28 -8.14
C LEU A 420 14.97 10.19 -6.93
N ARG A 421 15.90 10.21 -5.99
CA ARG A 421 15.85 11.12 -4.83
C ARG A 421 16.12 12.57 -5.20
N ALA A 422 16.93 12.80 -6.23
CA ALA A 422 17.31 14.13 -6.69
C ALA A 422 16.23 14.85 -7.51
N LEU A 423 15.20 14.13 -8.01
CA LEU A 423 14.10 14.74 -8.74
C LEU A 423 13.41 15.84 -7.92
N SER A 424 13.16 16.97 -8.53
CA SER A 424 12.34 18.04 -7.93
C SER A 424 10.92 17.54 -7.64
N PRO A 425 10.15 18.16 -6.75
CA PRO A 425 8.75 17.80 -6.53
C PRO A 425 7.91 17.75 -7.82
N ASP A 426 8.03 18.78 -8.67
CA ASP A 426 7.31 18.91 -9.94
C ASP A 426 7.70 17.79 -10.93
N ASP A 427 9.00 17.52 -11.09
CA ASP A 427 9.50 16.47 -11.98
C ASP A 427 9.07 15.08 -11.48
N ALA A 428 9.03 14.91 -10.18
CA ALA A 428 8.57 13.66 -9.57
C ALA A 428 7.06 13.46 -9.80
N GLU A 429 6.25 14.52 -9.68
CA GLU A 429 4.83 14.45 -9.99
C GLU A 429 4.61 14.11 -11.47
N ALA A 430 5.30 14.80 -12.38
CA ALA A 430 5.24 14.53 -13.82
C ALA A 430 5.68 13.10 -14.16
N PHE A 431 6.70 12.60 -13.49
CA PHE A 431 7.16 11.22 -13.62
C PHE A 431 6.07 10.22 -13.18
N PHE A 432 5.49 10.41 -11.99
CA PHE A 432 4.44 9.52 -11.48
C PHE A 432 3.19 9.56 -12.34
N VAL A 433 2.78 10.74 -12.82
CA VAL A 433 1.63 10.88 -13.74
C VAL A 433 1.86 10.07 -15.00
N LYS A 434 3.03 10.18 -15.65
CA LYS A 434 3.34 9.41 -16.86
C LYS A 434 3.34 7.89 -16.60
N VAL A 435 3.98 7.46 -15.52
CA VAL A 435 4.05 6.03 -15.16
C VAL A 435 2.66 5.48 -14.85
N TYR A 436 1.88 6.17 -14.01
CA TYR A 436 0.57 5.67 -13.59
C TYR A 436 -0.45 5.70 -14.72
N CYS A 437 -0.49 6.75 -15.51
CA CYS A 437 -1.37 6.81 -16.67
C CYS A 437 -1.01 5.73 -17.70
N GLY A 438 0.28 5.55 -18.00
CA GLY A 438 0.74 4.50 -18.93
C GLY A 438 0.36 3.10 -18.45
N ILE A 439 0.59 2.78 -17.18
CA ILE A 439 0.24 1.48 -16.62
C ILE A 439 -1.28 1.32 -16.52
N GLY A 440 -2.00 2.33 -16.06
CA GLY A 440 -3.46 2.29 -15.95
C GLY A 440 -4.15 2.04 -17.29
N GLU A 441 -3.68 2.70 -18.37
CA GLU A 441 -4.18 2.46 -19.73
C GLU A 441 -3.80 1.07 -20.24
N ALA A 442 -2.59 0.60 -19.93
CA ALA A 442 -2.19 -0.76 -20.25
C ALA A 442 -3.08 -1.81 -19.57
N LEU A 443 -3.35 -1.65 -18.27
CA LEU A 443 -4.21 -2.55 -17.51
C LEU A 443 -5.66 -2.51 -18.00
N ARG A 444 -6.17 -1.32 -18.30
CA ARG A 444 -7.50 -1.14 -18.88
C ARG A 444 -7.61 -1.84 -20.24
N ARG A 445 -6.62 -1.64 -21.13
CA ARG A 445 -6.61 -2.30 -22.44
C ARG A 445 -6.50 -3.81 -22.28
N LEU A 446 -5.66 -4.28 -21.38
CA LEU A 446 -5.55 -5.70 -21.05
C LEU A 446 -6.91 -6.28 -20.58
N SER A 447 -7.67 -5.56 -19.75
CA SER A 447 -9.02 -5.97 -19.34
C SER A 447 -9.97 -6.16 -20.54
N VAL A 448 -9.87 -5.28 -21.56
CA VAL A 448 -10.63 -5.42 -22.81
C VAL A 448 -10.14 -6.62 -23.61
N GLN A 449 -8.82 -6.81 -23.74
CA GLN A 449 -8.23 -7.97 -24.42
C GLN A 449 -8.68 -9.29 -23.78
N VAL A 450 -8.68 -9.34 -22.43
CA VAL A 450 -9.17 -10.51 -21.68
C VAL A 450 -10.65 -10.80 -21.98
N LYS A 451 -11.50 -9.77 -22.04
CA LYS A 451 -12.92 -9.92 -22.39
C LYS A 451 -13.10 -10.46 -23.81
N VAL A 452 -12.34 -9.92 -24.78
CA VAL A 452 -12.36 -10.39 -26.17
C VAL A 452 -11.90 -11.84 -26.27
N LEU A 453 -10.83 -12.20 -25.57
CA LEU A 453 -10.33 -13.59 -25.51
C LEU A 453 -11.39 -14.55 -24.92
N LEU A 454 -12.04 -14.16 -23.83
CA LEU A 454 -13.13 -14.93 -23.23
C LEU A 454 -14.35 -15.05 -24.15
N ASP A 455 -14.71 -13.99 -24.87
CA ASP A 455 -15.80 -14.01 -25.85
C ASP A 455 -15.50 -14.95 -27.03
N ILE A 456 -14.29 -14.90 -27.57
CA ILE A 456 -13.87 -15.82 -28.64
C ILE A 456 -13.94 -17.27 -28.15
N THR A 457 -13.42 -17.54 -26.96
CA THR A 457 -13.44 -18.90 -26.39
C THR A 457 -14.87 -19.38 -26.07
N SER A 458 -15.77 -18.49 -25.63
CA SER A 458 -17.19 -18.81 -25.41
C SER A 458 -17.97 -18.96 -26.72
N GLY A 459 -17.66 -18.15 -27.74
CA GLY A 459 -18.26 -18.24 -29.08
C GLY A 459 -17.90 -19.52 -29.84
N MET A 460 -16.72 -20.08 -29.63
CA MET A 460 -16.35 -21.40 -30.15
C MET A 460 -17.23 -22.51 -29.57
N LYS A 461 -17.78 -22.31 -28.36
CA LYS A 461 -18.75 -23.28 -27.76
C LYS A 461 -20.06 -23.40 -28.54
N THR A 462 -20.59 -22.29 -29.02
CA THR A 462 -21.89 -22.23 -29.71
C THR A 462 -21.80 -22.76 -31.14
N SER A 463 -20.70 -22.56 -31.84
CA SER A 463 -20.50 -23.02 -33.21
C SER A 463 -20.40 -24.55 -33.33
N ASN A 464 -19.77 -25.22 -32.38
CA ASN A 464 -19.65 -26.67 -32.36
C ASN A 464 -20.95 -27.39 -31.96
N ASN A 465 -21.84 -26.73 -31.20
CA ASN A 465 -23.14 -27.29 -30.80
C ASN A 465 -24.23 -27.15 -31.90
N VAL A 466 -24.06 -26.22 -32.84
CA VAL A 466 -25.03 -26.04 -33.95
C VAL A 466 -24.86 -27.09 -35.05
N LEU A 467 -23.68 -27.73 -35.20
CA LEU A 467 -23.43 -28.76 -36.17
C LEU A 467 -23.91 -30.15 -35.73
N THR A 468 -24.31 -30.32 -34.47
CA THR A 468 -24.77 -31.63 -33.92
C THR A 468 -26.28 -31.74 -33.68
N SER A 469 -27.07 -30.70 -34.00
CA SER A 469 -28.52 -30.67 -33.72
C SER A 469 -29.43 -30.88 -34.96
N VAL A 470 -29.03 -31.71 -35.93
CA VAL A 470 -29.97 -32.25 -36.92
C VAL A 470 -30.15 -33.72 -36.62
N GLN A 471 -30.96 -34.02 -35.61
CA GLN A 471 -31.50 -35.35 -35.39
C GLN A 471 -32.99 -35.39 -35.72
N SER A 472 -33.30 -36.20 -36.72
CA SER A 472 -34.66 -36.63 -37.04
C SER A 472 -35.22 -37.50 -35.90
N PRO A 473 -36.54 -37.44 -35.61
CA PRO A 473 -37.14 -38.24 -34.56
C PRO A 473 -37.54 -39.64 -35.09
N GLY A 474 -36.99 -40.67 -34.48
CA GLY A 474 -37.55 -42.02 -34.55
C GLY A 474 -36.61 -43.17 -34.81
N SER A 475 -36.09 -43.79 -33.79
CA SER A 475 -35.95 -45.22 -33.68
C SER A 475 -35.50 -45.65 -32.28
N LYS A 476 -36.31 -46.49 -31.67
CA LYS A 476 -36.00 -47.24 -30.44
C LYS A 476 -35.06 -48.42 -30.80
N GLY A 477 -33.87 -48.51 -30.17
CA GLY A 477 -33.02 -49.72 -30.39
C GLY A 477 -31.87 -49.70 -29.33
N ASN A 478 -31.74 -50.77 -28.64
CA ASN A 478 -30.92 -51.24 -27.52
C ASN A 478 -29.49 -50.75 -27.38
N PRO A 479 -28.97 -50.74 -26.17
CA PRO A 479 -27.64 -50.22 -25.81
C PRO A 479 -26.60 -51.34 -25.75
N THR A 480 -25.77 -51.49 -26.76
CA THR A 480 -24.50 -52.24 -26.69
C THR A 480 -23.58 -51.82 -27.81
N SER A 481 -22.63 -51.01 -27.49
CA SER A 481 -21.24 -50.90 -27.96
C SER A 481 -20.67 -49.47 -27.81
N ARG A 482 -19.93 -49.25 -26.78
CA ARG A 482 -19.12 -48.05 -26.58
C ARG A 482 -18.01 -48.03 -27.64
N SER A 483 -18.11 -47.11 -28.58
CA SER A 483 -16.96 -46.68 -29.40
C SER A 483 -16.33 -45.43 -28.72
N PRO A 484 -15.01 -45.36 -28.50
CA PRO A 484 -14.36 -44.24 -27.85
C PRO A 484 -13.87 -43.20 -28.88
N SER A 485 -14.79 -42.46 -29.49
CA SER A 485 -14.36 -41.44 -30.48
C SER A 485 -15.05 -40.10 -30.41
N LEU A 486 -15.69 -39.75 -29.27
CA LEU A 486 -16.40 -38.47 -29.14
C LEU A 486 -15.98 -37.64 -27.93
N SER A 487 -14.80 -37.89 -27.34
CA SER A 487 -14.31 -37.09 -26.20
C SER A 487 -13.25 -36.00 -26.56
N MET A 488 -12.86 -35.86 -27.82
CA MET A 488 -11.75 -34.99 -28.21
C MET A 488 -12.12 -33.49 -28.24
N GLY A 489 -13.41 -33.16 -28.45
CA GLY A 489 -13.85 -31.75 -28.47
C GLY A 489 -14.04 -31.14 -27.09
N CYS A 490 -14.34 -31.96 -26.07
CA CYS A 490 -14.51 -31.43 -24.69
C CYS A 490 -13.19 -31.18 -24.00
N ASN A 491 -12.15 -31.95 -24.27
CA ASN A 491 -10.84 -31.77 -23.63
C ASN A 491 -10.13 -30.51 -24.12
N LEU A 492 -10.23 -30.18 -25.41
CA LEU A 492 -9.60 -28.98 -25.99
C LEU A 492 -10.16 -27.70 -25.38
N GLN A 493 -11.39 -27.70 -24.99
CA GLN A 493 -12.14 -26.59 -24.45
C GLN A 493 -11.86 -26.37 -22.94
N GLU A 494 -11.68 -27.44 -22.18
CA GLU A 494 -11.22 -27.39 -20.81
C GLU A 494 -9.75 -26.94 -20.77
N GLU A 495 -8.95 -27.39 -21.73
CA GLU A 495 -7.55 -26.99 -21.88
C GLU A 495 -7.42 -25.50 -22.22
N ILE A 496 -8.29 -24.96 -23.08
CA ILE A 496 -8.36 -23.54 -23.41
C ILE A 496 -8.75 -22.69 -22.17
N THR A 497 -9.76 -23.13 -21.42
CA THR A 497 -10.19 -22.40 -20.22
C THR A 497 -9.19 -22.48 -19.08
N HIS A 498 -8.49 -23.61 -18.94
CA HIS A 498 -7.42 -23.78 -17.96
C HIS A 498 -6.12 -23.05 -18.35
N ALA A 499 -5.75 -23.06 -19.63
CA ALA A 499 -4.57 -22.38 -20.12
C ALA A 499 -4.72 -20.86 -20.08
N LEU A 500 -5.92 -20.37 -20.29
CA LEU A 500 -6.29 -18.97 -20.22
C LEU A 500 -7.01 -18.67 -18.88
N ASP A 501 -6.38 -18.89 -17.77
CA ASP A 501 -6.84 -18.33 -16.48
C ASP A 501 -6.60 -16.82 -16.47
N MET A 502 -7.55 -16.12 -17.13
CA MET A 502 -7.46 -14.71 -17.46
C MET A 502 -7.65 -13.82 -16.23
N SER A 503 -8.34 -14.28 -15.21
CA SER A 503 -8.47 -13.54 -13.95
C SER A 503 -7.13 -13.47 -13.23
N SER A 504 -6.41 -14.60 -13.16
CA SER A 504 -5.07 -14.64 -12.59
C SER A 504 -4.04 -13.84 -13.39
N LEU A 505 -4.22 -13.70 -14.71
CA LEU A 505 -3.35 -12.87 -15.55
C LEU A 505 -3.46 -11.37 -15.20
N LEU A 506 -4.71 -10.86 -15.08
CA LEU A 506 -4.96 -9.48 -14.68
C LEU A 506 -4.42 -9.20 -13.28
N GLU A 507 -4.68 -10.10 -12.34
CA GLU A 507 -4.17 -10.01 -10.98
C GLU A 507 -2.64 -9.94 -10.96
N GLN A 508 -1.95 -10.87 -11.64
CA GLN A 508 -0.50 -10.89 -11.72
C GLN A 508 0.10 -9.63 -12.40
N ALA A 509 -0.57 -9.10 -13.43
CA ALA A 509 -0.14 -7.86 -14.07
C ALA A 509 -0.25 -6.65 -13.13
N VAL A 510 -1.37 -6.56 -12.39
CA VAL A 510 -1.60 -5.52 -11.38
C VAL A 510 -0.60 -5.64 -10.23
N ASP A 511 -0.44 -6.84 -9.66
CA ASP A 511 0.49 -7.09 -8.56
C ASP A 511 1.93 -6.75 -8.96
N LYS A 512 2.30 -7.09 -10.18
CA LYS A 512 3.63 -6.78 -10.68
C LYS A 512 3.85 -5.29 -10.87
N ALA A 513 2.90 -4.60 -11.47
CA ALA A 513 2.93 -3.14 -11.62
C ALA A 513 3.04 -2.45 -10.26
N GLN A 514 2.17 -2.83 -9.31
CA GLN A 514 2.18 -2.28 -7.96
C GLN A 514 3.48 -2.59 -7.20
N SER A 515 4.03 -3.80 -7.34
CA SER A 515 5.30 -4.19 -6.73
C SER A 515 6.47 -3.33 -7.22
N GLU A 516 6.57 -3.08 -8.52
CA GLU A 516 7.65 -2.24 -9.07
C GLU A 516 7.47 -0.76 -8.68
N ILE A 517 6.24 -0.24 -8.73
CA ILE A 517 5.91 1.11 -8.25
C ILE A 517 6.24 1.26 -6.77
N THR A 518 5.86 0.30 -5.94
CA THR A 518 6.16 0.29 -4.50
C THR A 518 7.66 0.43 -4.22
N LYS A 519 8.52 -0.18 -5.04
CA LYS A 519 9.98 -0.01 -4.90
C LYS A 519 10.41 1.44 -5.14
N VAL A 520 9.86 2.08 -6.17
CA VAL A 520 10.14 3.49 -6.47
C VAL A 520 9.66 4.40 -5.34
N LEU A 521 8.45 4.17 -4.83
CA LEU A 521 7.89 4.93 -3.71
C LEU A 521 8.74 4.81 -2.44
N ARG A 522 9.22 3.60 -2.13
CA ARG A 522 10.09 3.37 -0.96
C ARG A 522 11.42 4.14 -1.08
N VAL A 523 11.99 4.24 -2.27
CA VAL A 523 13.23 5.00 -2.50
C VAL A 523 13.03 6.49 -2.22
N ARG A 524 11.86 7.03 -2.53
CA ARG A 524 11.53 8.46 -2.36
C ARG A 524 10.76 8.78 -1.07
N THR A 525 10.56 7.82 -0.18
CA THR A 525 9.74 8.02 1.03
C THR A 525 10.18 9.24 1.84
N GLU A 526 11.50 9.42 2.03
CA GLU A 526 12.05 10.55 2.77
C GLU A 526 11.73 11.90 2.12
N GLN A 527 11.91 12.02 0.79
CA GLN A 527 11.58 13.22 0.05
C GLN A 527 10.07 13.50 0.04
N THR A 528 9.27 12.44 -0.11
CA THR A 528 7.80 12.55 -0.15
C THR A 528 7.23 13.03 1.18
N VAL A 529 7.78 12.58 2.30
CA VAL A 529 7.30 12.95 3.64
C VAL A 529 7.63 14.41 3.99
N HIS A 530 8.62 15.01 3.34
CA HIS A 530 8.99 16.42 3.51
C HIS A 530 8.40 17.37 2.45
N LEU A 531 7.49 16.89 1.60
CA LEU A 531 6.79 17.74 0.64
C LEU A 531 5.89 18.78 1.33
N GLY A 532 5.57 19.84 0.61
CA GLY A 532 4.51 20.75 1.00
C GLY A 532 3.14 20.05 1.03
N LEU A 533 2.19 20.60 1.80
CA LEU A 533 0.86 19.99 1.92
C LEU A 533 0.17 19.79 0.56
N THR A 534 0.21 20.79 -0.32
CA THR A 534 -0.42 20.76 -1.65
C THR A 534 0.17 19.65 -2.52
N ASP A 535 1.49 19.58 -2.59
CA ASP A 535 2.22 18.62 -3.41
C ASP A 535 2.04 17.19 -2.88
N PHE A 536 2.02 17.07 -1.53
CA PHE A 536 1.73 15.77 -0.90
C PHE A 536 0.29 15.30 -1.16
N LEU A 537 -0.70 16.19 -1.15
CA LEU A 537 -2.08 15.83 -1.45
C LEU A 537 -2.29 15.44 -2.91
N SER A 538 -1.65 16.14 -3.85
CA SER A 538 -1.62 15.75 -5.27
C SER A 538 -1.01 14.35 -5.43
N TYR A 539 0.15 14.12 -4.82
CA TYR A 539 0.80 12.81 -4.79
C TYR A 539 -0.09 11.73 -4.18
N PHE A 540 -0.70 11.98 -3.03
CA PHE A 540 -1.58 11.03 -2.34
C PHE A 540 -2.82 10.71 -3.18
N THR A 541 -3.44 11.72 -3.77
CA THR A 541 -4.62 11.56 -4.63
C THR A 541 -4.29 10.75 -5.89
N LEU A 542 -3.16 11.04 -6.53
CA LEU A 542 -2.70 10.29 -7.70
C LEU A 542 -2.53 8.80 -7.38
N ASN A 543 -1.88 8.48 -6.25
CA ASN A 543 -1.72 7.11 -5.79
C ASN A 543 -3.07 6.44 -5.51
N ARG A 544 -4.00 7.14 -4.86
CA ARG A 544 -5.33 6.61 -4.56
C ARG A 544 -6.15 6.34 -5.84
N LEU A 545 -6.11 7.25 -6.81
CA LEU A 545 -6.78 7.07 -8.09
C LEU A 545 -6.22 5.87 -8.85
N PHE A 546 -4.90 5.71 -8.88
CA PHE A 546 -4.27 4.55 -9.50
C PHE A 546 -4.63 3.24 -8.81
N VAL A 547 -4.64 3.21 -7.48
CA VAL A 547 -5.07 2.03 -6.72
C VAL A 547 -6.53 1.68 -7.01
N ASN A 548 -7.43 2.67 -7.06
CA ASN A 548 -8.84 2.45 -7.40
C ASN A 548 -9.01 1.90 -8.83
N GLU A 549 -8.23 2.39 -9.80
CA GLU A 549 -8.22 1.86 -11.17
C GLU A 549 -7.73 0.41 -11.21
N CYS A 550 -6.65 0.10 -10.49
CA CYS A 550 -6.17 -1.27 -10.35
C CYS A 550 -7.23 -2.20 -9.75
N GLU A 551 -7.94 -1.74 -8.71
CA GLU A 551 -9.02 -2.49 -8.07
C GLU A 551 -10.22 -2.68 -9.00
N ALA A 552 -10.58 -1.65 -9.77
CA ALA A 552 -11.65 -1.72 -10.76
C ALA A 552 -11.33 -2.70 -11.90
N VAL A 553 -10.07 -2.84 -12.27
CA VAL A 553 -9.61 -3.75 -13.34
C VAL A 553 -9.48 -5.19 -12.85
N SER A 554 -8.85 -5.41 -11.70
CA SER A 554 -8.52 -6.77 -11.20
C SER A 554 -9.53 -7.33 -10.20
N GLY A 555 -10.37 -6.49 -9.61
CA GLY A 555 -11.24 -6.86 -8.48
C GLY A 555 -10.50 -7.09 -7.17
N HIS A 556 -9.16 -6.97 -7.15
CA HIS A 556 -8.32 -7.19 -5.98
C HIS A 556 -7.70 -5.88 -5.48
N SER A 557 -7.81 -5.67 -4.18
CA SER A 557 -7.20 -4.52 -3.52
C SER A 557 -5.70 -4.77 -3.32
N GLY A 558 -4.86 -3.99 -4.01
CA GLY A 558 -3.40 -4.06 -3.88
C GLY A 558 -2.92 -3.56 -2.51
N GLU A 559 -2.89 -4.42 -1.52
CA GLU A 559 -2.54 -4.06 -0.14
C GLU A 559 -1.11 -3.53 0.01
N THR A 560 -0.17 -4.02 -0.80
CA THR A 560 1.24 -3.62 -0.72
C THR A 560 1.44 -2.14 -1.05
N LEU A 561 0.81 -1.64 -2.11
CA LEU A 561 0.88 -0.24 -2.52
C LEU A 561 0.09 0.65 -1.55
N LYS A 562 -1.15 0.24 -1.20
CA LYS A 562 -1.95 0.91 -0.16
C LYS A 562 -1.19 1.03 1.16
N GLY A 563 -0.51 -0.05 1.58
CA GLY A 563 0.29 -0.07 2.80
C GLY A 563 1.43 0.95 2.79
N VAL A 564 2.16 1.07 1.69
CA VAL A 564 3.25 2.06 1.58
C VAL A 564 2.71 3.48 1.60
N VAL A 565 1.66 3.77 0.83
CA VAL A 565 1.03 5.10 0.79
C VAL A 565 0.43 5.47 2.14
N ASN A 566 -0.24 4.51 2.81
CA ASN A 566 -0.76 4.71 4.15
C ASN A 566 0.37 4.97 5.17
N ASN A 567 1.47 4.22 5.10
CA ASN A 567 2.62 4.49 5.97
C ASN A 567 3.23 5.88 5.73
N GLN A 568 3.28 6.31 4.47
CA GLN A 568 3.78 7.65 4.14
C GLN A 568 2.89 8.75 4.71
N ILE A 569 1.56 8.61 4.62
CA ILE A 569 0.65 9.61 5.19
C ILE A 569 0.69 9.60 6.73
N HIS A 570 0.79 8.41 7.36
CA HIS A 570 0.98 8.30 8.81
C HIS A 570 2.28 8.93 9.29
N THR A 571 3.32 8.97 8.44
CA THR A 571 4.58 9.64 8.75
C THR A 571 4.53 11.13 8.42
N PHE A 572 3.88 11.51 7.31
CA PHE A 572 3.76 12.89 6.85
C PHE A 572 2.99 13.78 7.84
N ILE A 573 1.84 13.31 8.31
CA ILE A 573 0.97 14.12 9.18
C ILE A 573 1.66 14.56 10.47
N PRO A 574 2.37 13.70 11.23
CA PRO A 574 3.14 14.13 12.39
C PRO A 574 4.28 15.09 12.06
N ILE A 575 4.96 14.91 10.93
CA ILE A 575 6.04 15.79 10.50
C ILE A 575 5.50 17.17 10.15
N LEU A 576 4.43 17.22 9.35
CA LEU A 576 3.74 18.48 9.04
C LEU A 576 3.29 19.18 10.33
N HIS A 577 2.70 18.43 11.27
CA HIS A 577 2.28 18.96 12.56
C HIS A 577 3.45 19.58 13.32
N GLU A 578 4.59 18.89 13.38
CA GLU A 578 5.75 19.41 14.08
C GLU A 578 6.34 20.65 13.40
N VAL A 579 6.38 20.68 12.07
CA VAL A 579 6.80 21.85 11.28
C VAL A 579 5.87 23.04 11.56
N GLU A 580 4.56 22.83 11.53
CA GLU A 580 3.59 23.90 11.79
C GLU A 580 3.64 24.38 13.24
N LYS A 581 3.86 23.50 14.20
CA LYS A 581 4.08 23.86 15.59
C LYS A 581 5.34 24.72 15.75
N GLN A 582 6.45 24.33 15.14
CA GLN A 582 7.72 25.07 15.21
C GLN A 582 7.55 26.46 14.59
N LYS A 583 6.92 26.57 13.42
CA LYS A 583 6.58 27.87 12.80
C LYS A 583 5.75 28.73 13.74
N LEU A 584 4.72 28.12 14.34
CA LEU A 584 3.83 28.83 15.27
C LEU A 584 4.59 29.31 16.52
N VAL A 585 5.39 28.45 17.13
CA VAL A 585 6.18 28.80 18.32
C VAL A 585 7.15 29.92 18.01
N GLN A 586 7.92 29.81 16.94
CA GLN A 586 8.86 30.87 16.52
C GLN A 586 8.15 32.21 16.30
N LYS A 587 6.97 32.14 15.69
CA LYS A 587 6.17 33.34 15.40
C LYS A 587 5.61 33.98 16.67
N ILE A 588 5.06 33.18 17.58
CA ILE A 588 4.54 33.68 18.87
C ILE A 588 5.66 34.23 19.73
N GLU A 589 6.81 33.58 19.76
CA GLU A 589 7.97 34.07 20.55
C GLU A 589 8.55 35.38 20.04
N SER A 590 8.48 35.60 18.71
CA SER A 590 8.90 36.87 18.10
C SER A 590 7.77 37.90 17.98
N GLU A 591 6.57 37.62 18.52
CA GLU A 591 5.37 38.46 18.40
C GLU A 591 5.52 39.80 19.17
N LYS A 592 5.40 40.89 18.45
CA LYS A 592 5.45 42.26 19.01
C LYS A 592 4.10 42.73 19.56
N TRP A 593 3.05 41.95 19.39
CA TRP A 593 1.68 42.30 19.80
C TRP A 593 1.20 43.62 19.21
N GLU A 594 1.45 43.76 17.88
CA GLU A 594 0.98 44.90 17.11
C GLU A 594 -0.17 44.49 16.22
N ARG A 595 -1.04 45.45 15.91
CA ARG A 595 -2.14 45.23 14.99
C ARG A 595 -1.59 44.99 13.59
N ILE A 596 -2.05 43.94 12.91
CA ILE A 596 -1.76 43.64 11.51
C ILE A 596 -2.96 44.00 10.62
N ASP A 597 -2.66 44.39 9.40
CA ASP A 597 -3.66 44.52 8.34
C ASP A 597 -4.02 43.13 7.79
N PHE A 598 -5.29 42.79 7.83
CA PHE A 598 -5.78 41.48 7.37
C PHE A 598 -5.79 41.44 5.84
N LYS A 599 -4.88 40.66 5.25
CA LYS A 599 -4.70 40.60 3.80
C LYS A 599 -5.90 39.93 3.13
N PRO A 600 -6.19 40.24 1.83
CA PRO A 600 -7.26 39.57 1.09
C PRO A 600 -7.10 38.03 1.03
N GLN A 601 -5.85 37.53 1.02
CA GLN A 601 -5.56 36.08 1.08
C GLN A 601 -6.03 35.48 2.40
N ASP A 602 -5.76 36.14 3.53
CA ASP A 602 -6.17 35.66 4.85
C ASP A 602 -7.70 35.74 5.01
N ALA A 603 -8.35 36.69 4.35
CA ALA A 603 -9.81 36.77 4.29
C ALA A 603 -10.41 35.58 3.50
N LEU A 604 -9.76 35.15 2.41
CA LEU A 604 -10.16 33.94 1.69
C LEU A 604 -9.93 32.68 2.56
N THR A 605 -8.78 32.58 3.23
CA THR A 605 -8.53 31.49 4.21
C THR A 605 -9.62 31.42 5.28
N LEU A 606 -10.00 32.58 5.86
CA LEU A 606 -11.09 32.62 6.84
C LEU A 606 -12.42 32.22 6.23
N ALA A 607 -12.75 32.68 5.03
CA ALA A 607 -13.99 32.34 4.33
C ALA A 607 -14.05 30.83 4.04
N HIS A 608 -12.94 30.23 3.63
CA HIS A 608 -12.85 28.79 3.40
C HIS A 608 -13.10 27.99 4.69
N VAL A 609 -12.47 28.38 5.80
CA VAL A 609 -12.65 27.70 7.10
C VAL A 609 -14.10 27.84 7.58
N VAL A 610 -14.72 29.01 7.43
CA VAL A 610 -16.13 29.24 7.79
C VAL A 610 -17.06 28.43 6.88
N GLN A 611 -16.85 28.46 5.55
CA GLN A 611 -17.62 27.67 4.59
C GLN A 611 -17.55 26.17 4.88
N SER A 612 -16.42 25.69 5.35
CA SER A 612 -16.19 24.25 5.62
C SER A 612 -17.14 23.66 6.65
N MET A 613 -17.84 24.49 7.41
CA MET A 613 -18.93 24.08 8.32
C MET A 613 -20.07 23.38 7.54
N THR A 614 -20.41 23.86 6.35
CA THR A 614 -21.53 23.35 5.54
C THR A 614 -21.07 22.52 4.36
N THR A 615 -20.14 23.04 3.56
CA THR A 615 -19.59 22.40 2.36
C THR A 615 -18.10 22.60 2.29
N ASP A 616 -17.39 21.66 1.67
CA ASP A 616 -15.96 21.85 1.42
C ASP A 616 -15.75 22.90 0.33
N PRO A 617 -14.87 23.89 0.54
CA PRO A 617 -14.57 24.89 -0.47
C PRO A 617 -14.05 24.23 -1.74
N PRO A 618 -14.47 24.67 -2.94
CA PRO A 618 -14.00 24.12 -4.20
C PRO A 618 -12.49 24.30 -4.40
N ALA A 619 -11.89 25.34 -3.78
CA ALA A 619 -10.46 25.56 -3.78
C ALA A 619 -9.67 24.42 -3.10
N TRP A 620 -10.23 23.76 -2.08
CA TRP A 620 -9.61 22.59 -1.44
C TRP A 620 -9.75 21.32 -2.26
N LEU A 621 -10.86 21.21 -3.01
CA LEU A 621 -11.11 20.10 -3.91
C LEU A 621 -10.23 20.16 -5.16
N SER A 622 -9.78 21.35 -5.56
CA SER A 622 -8.87 21.51 -6.71
C SER A 622 -7.52 20.82 -6.49
N TYR A 623 -7.05 20.66 -5.27
CA TYR A 623 -5.84 19.89 -4.96
C TYR A 623 -6.02 18.38 -5.18
N THR A 624 -7.28 17.92 -5.23
CA THR A 624 -7.63 16.52 -5.52
C THR A 624 -8.09 16.33 -6.97
N ASP A 625 -8.25 17.41 -7.76
CA ASP A 625 -8.58 17.38 -9.18
C ASP A 625 -7.31 17.54 -10.03
N LEU A 626 -6.61 16.43 -10.24
CA LEU A 626 -5.40 16.37 -11.04
C LEU A 626 -5.63 16.70 -12.54
N SER A 627 -6.88 16.68 -13.01
CA SER A 627 -7.20 17.01 -14.40
C SER A 627 -7.01 18.50 -14.69
N ALA A 628 -7.24 19.35 -13.71
CA ALA A 628 -7.04 20.80 -13.81
C ALA A 628 -5.54 21.18 -13.70
N ALA A 629 -4.78 20.49 -12.87
CA ALA A 629 -3.35 20.75 -12.65
C ALA A 629 -2.49 20.47 -13.90
N VAL A 630 -2.84 19.46 -14.69
CA VAL A 630 -2.15 19.14 -15.97
C VAL A 630 -2.42 20.19 -17.07
N LEU A 631 -3.48 20.99 -16.93
CA LEU A 631 -3.78 22.09 -17.86
C LEU A 631 -2.75 23.23 -17.77
N GLU A 632 -2.21 23.48 -16.58
CA GLU A 632 -1.28 24.59 -16.35
C GLU A 632 0.18 24.24 -16.73
N THR A 633 0.53 22.95 -16.79
CA THR A 633 1.92 22.51 -17.09
C THR A 633 2.24 22.42 -18.59
N GLY A 634 1.24 22.51 -19.49
CA GLY A 634 1.45 22.39 -20.96
C GLY A 634 1.86 23.68 -21.68
N GLU A 635 1.48 24.87 -21.22
CA GLU A 635 1.74 26.13 -21.95
C GLU A 635 2.08 27.38 -21.10
N LEU A 636 2.11 27.31 -19.77
CA LEU A 636 2.23 28.51 -18.92
C LEU A 636 3.25 28.43 -17.78
N LYS A 637 4.29 27.57 -17.87
CA LYS A 637 5.42 27.61 -16.90
C LYS A 637 6.43 28.74 -17.18
N LEU A 638 6.16 29.67 -18.09
CA LEU A 638 7.04 30.80 -18.36
C LEU A 638 6.70 32.08 -17.58
N GLN A 639 5.71 32.09 -16.68
CA GLN A 639 5.30 33.29 -15.94
C GLN A 639 4.99 33.10 -14.45
N LYS A 640 5.60 32.14 -13.76
CA LYS A 640 5.71 32.19 -12.29
C LYS A 640 7.09 32.61 -11.84
N THR A 641 7.71 33.58 -12.53
CA THR A 641 8.73 34.41 -11.95
C THR A 641 8.02 35.56 -11.22
N HIS A 642 8.22 35.60 -9.91
CA HIS A 642 7.88 36.74 -9.08
C HIS A 642 8.49 38.03 -9.66
N THR A 643 7.75 38.76 -10.42
CA THR A 643 7.97 40.14 -10.66
C THR A 643 6.87 40.92 -9.95
N PRO A 644 7.20 41.79 -9.00
CA PRO A 644 6.20 42.71 -8.47
C PRO A 644 5.80 43.63 -9.63
N ALA A 645 4.56 43.56 -10.07
CA ALA A 645 4.00 44.56 -10.96
C ALA A 645 4.09 45.92 -10.26
N GLU A 646 4.89 46.81 -10.82
CA GLU A 646 4.84 48.23 -10.47
C GLU A 646 3.39 48.77 -10.63
N PRO A 647 2.90 49.52 -9.66
CA PRO A 647 1.56 50.07 -9.73
C PRO A 647 1.56 51.23 -10.75
N THR A 648 0.95 50.99 -11.89
CA THR A 648 0.47 52.11 -12.73
C THR A 648 -0.37 53.04 -11.87
N THR A 649 0.03 54.30 -11.89
CA THR A 649 -0.60 55.46 -11.28
C THR A 649 -2.11 55.49 -11.47
N ALA A 650 -2.86 55.26 -10.39
CA ALA A 650 -4.26 55.61 -10.24
C ALA A 650 -4.45 56.51 -9.00
N PRO A 651 -5.41 57.38 -8.93
CA PRO A 651 -5.40 58.61 -8.15
C PRO A 651 -5.54 58.37 -6.66
N LYS A 652 -4.90 59.23 -5.87
CA LYS A 652 -4.95 59.31 -4.41
C LYS A 652 -6.42 59.22 -3.94
N GLN A 653 -6.82 58.05 -3.48
CA GLN A 653 -8.05 57.85 -2.72
C GLN A 653 -7.70 57.57 -1.25
N ASN A 654 -8.30 58.38 -0.40
CA ASN A 654 -8.60 58.23 1.04
C ASN A 654 -7.93 57.05 1.78
N LYS A 655 -7.41 57.39 2.95
CA LYS A 655 -6.96 56.39 3.98
C LYS A 655 -7.94 55.26 4.04
N LYS A 656 -7.63 54.15 3.37
CA LYS A 656 -8.38 52.89 3.54
C LYS A 656 -8.28 52.50 5.02
N GLU A 657 -9.43 52.38 5.66
CA GLU A 657 -9.48 51.72 6.97
C GLU A 657 -8.82 50.35 6.81
N PRO A 658 -7.91 49.99 7.73
CA PRO A 658 -7.24 48.72 7.66
C PRO A 658 -8.27 47.57 7.67
N ALA A 659 -8.11 46.63 6.74
CA ALA A 659 -8.99 45.46 6.64
C ALA A 659 -8.93 44.63 7.93
N LEU A 660 -10.09 44.25 8.44
CA LEU A 660 -10.27 43.48 9.66
C LEU A 660 -10.82 42.09 9.34
N ALA A 661 -10.52 41.10 10.18
CA ALA A 661 -11.18 39.79 10.08
C ALA A 661 -12.65 39.94 10.56
N VAL A 662 -13.60 39.35 9.81
CA VAL A 662 -15.02 39.43 10.10
C VAL A 662 -15.60 38.04 10.19
N ILE A 663 -16.24 37.71 11.33
CA ILE A 663 -17.02 36.47 11.54
C ILE A 663 -18.40 36.88 12.04
N GLU A 664 -19.46 36.46 11.38
CA GLU A 664 -20.88 36.79 11.75
C GLU A 664 -21.17 38.29 11.94
N GLY A 665 -20.43 39.17 11.20
CA GLY A 665 -20.54 40.60 11.32
C GLY A 665 -19.70 41.25 12.44
N GLU A 666 -19.14 40.46 13.34
CA GLU A 666 -18.15 40.93 14.32
C GLU A 666 -16.78 41.14 13.68
N LYS A 667 -16.15 42.26 14.05
CA LYS A 667 -14.85 42.67 13.51
C LYS A 667 -13.75 42.37 14.54
N PHE A 668 -12.73 41.64 14.10
CA PHE A 668 -11.60 41.24 14.93
C PHE A 668 -10.30 41.89 14.46
N THR A 669 -9.58 42.47 15.40
CA THR A 669 -8.21 42.96 15.18
C THR A 669 -7.22 41.87 15.57
N LEU A 670 -6.42 41.41 14.63
CA LEU A 670 -5.53 40.27 14.85
C LEU A 670 -4.06 40.70 14.93
N VAL A 671 -3.27 39.87 15.57
CA VAL A 671 -1.80 39.89 15.58
C VAL A 671 -1.26 38.87 14.58
N ASP A 672 0.01 38.99 14.22
CA ASP A 672 0.64 38.18 13.17
C ASP A 672 0.63 36.68 13.48
N SER A 673 0.85 36.31 14.73
CA SER A 673 0.78 34.91 15.19
C SER A 673 -0.63 34.32 15.09
N ALA A 674 -1.68 35.14 15.28
CA ALA A 674 -3.05 34.69 15.11
C ALA A 674 -3.41 34.43 13.65
N VAL A 675 -2.91 35.28 12.74
CA VAL A 675 -3.07 35.08 11.29
C VAL A 675 -2.33 33.81 10.82
N LEU A 676 -1.10 33.59 11.32
CA LEU A 676 -0.38 32.35 11.05
C LEU A 676 -1.12 31.12 11.56
N ALA A 677 -1.68 31.21 12.78
CA ALA A 677 -2.48 30.13 13.33
C ALA A 677 -3.74 29.82 12.49
N LEU A 678 -4.41 30.86 11.95
CA LEU A 678 -5.52 30.67 11.01
C LEU A 678 -5.09 29.90 9.74
N ARG A 679 -3.95 30.26 9.16
CA ARG A 679 -3.39 29.54 8.00
C ARG A 679 -3.05 28.08 8.36
N GLY A 680 -2.53 27.84 9.57
CA GLY A 680 -2.33 26.49 10.06
C GLY A 680 -3.65 25.72 10.19
N ILE A 681 -4.71 26.34 10.74
CA ILE A 681 -6.04 25.72 10.82
C ILE A 681 -6.54 25.30 9.43
N GLU A 682 -6.38 26.18 8.42
CA GLU A 682 -6.74 25.84 7.04
C GLU A 682 -6.01 24.59 6.54
N GLN A 683 -4.72 24.42 6.83
CA GLN A 683 -3.98 23.23 6.44
C GLN A 683 -4.56 21.95 7.06
N TYR A 684 -4.89 21.97 8.36
CA TYR A 684 -5.56 20.83 9.00
C TYR A 684 -6.96 20.58 8.46
N THR A 685 -7.71 21.63 8.13
CA THR A 685 -9.06 21.46 7.56
C THR A 685 -9.00 20.92 6.12
N ILE A 686 -7.99 21.29 5.34
CA ILE A 686 -7.69 20.67 4.02
C ILE A 686 -7.38 19.18 4.19
N LEU A 687 -6.54 18.82 5.16
CA LEU A 687 -6.25 17.42 5.46
C LEU A 687 -7.50 16.63 5.86
N LEU A 688 -8.36 17.20 6.71
CA LEU A 688 -9.64 16.59 7.10
C LEU A 688 -10.57 16.36 5.91
N ALA A 689 -10.52 17.24 4.90
CA ALA A 689 -11.29 17.08 3.66
C ALA A 689 -10.70 15.99 2.75
N SER A 690 -9.37 15.93 2.66
CA SER A 690 -8.67 15.09 1.69
C SER A 690 -8.44 13.64 2.17
N VAL A 691 -8.36 13.43 3.50
CA VAL A 691 -8.00 12.13 4.10
C VAL A 691 -9.05 11.66 5.11
N PRO A 692 -10.19 11.13 4.64
CA PRO A 692 -11.30 10.76 5.52
C PRO A 692 -10.98 9.59 6.49
N GLY A 693 -9.95 8.79 6.19
CA GLY A 693 -9.55 7.66 7.05
C GLY A 693 -8.83 8.07 8.35
N MET A 694 -8.32 9.31 8.46
CA MET A 694 -7.50 9.77 9.59
C MET A 694 -8.11 10.98 10.33
N VAL A 695 -9.40 11.18 10.23
CA VAL A 695 -10.09 12.35 10.79
C VAL A 695 -9.86 12.50 12.31
N ASN A 696 -9.87 11.41 13.06
CA ASN A 696 -9.66 11.44 14.51
C ASN A 696 -8.23 11.90 14.87
N ASP A 697 -7.22 11.38 14.16
CA ASP A 697 -5.82 11.72 14.41
C ASP A 697 -5.55 13.18 14.03
N ILE A 698 -5.98 13.61 12.84
CA ILE A 698 -5.83 14.99 12.37
C ILE A 698 -6.58 15.96 13.30
N SER A 699 -7.78 15.59 13.74
CA SER A 699 -8.56 16.39 14.68
C SER A 699 -7.84 16.57 16.03
N THR A 700 -7.22 15.51 16.53
CA THR A 700 -6.42 15.55 17.76
C THR A 700 -5.21 16.48 17.61
N LEU A 701 -4.50 16.39 16.50
CA LEU A 701 -3.35 17.24 16.19
C LEU A 701 -3.77 18.71 16.04
N LEU A 702 -4.90 18.98 15.41
CA LEU A 702 -5.44 20.35 15.32
C LEU A 702 -5.78 20.93 16.71
N ILE A 703 -6.38 20.12 17.57
CA ILE A 703 -6.67 20.52 18.95
C ILE A 703 -5.36 20.82 19.71
N ASP A 704 -4.34 19.98 19.54
CA ASP A 704 -3.03 20.19 20.17
C ASP A 704 -2.32 21.42 19.62
N TYR A 705 -2.45 21.71 18.32
CA TYR A 705 -1.95 22.94 17.71
C TYR A 705 -2.59 24.20 18.32
N LEU A 706 -3.91 24.20 18.49
CA LEU A 706 -4.65 25.29 19.11
C LEU A 706 -4.36 25.43 20.61
N LYS A 707 -4.20 24.31 21.33
CA LYS A 707 -3.77 24.32 22.74
C LYS A 707 -2.37 24.90 22.88
N LEU A 708 -1.46 24.57 21.94
CA LEU A 708 -0.12 25.13 21.94
C LEU A 708 -0.15 26.65 21.77
N TYR A 709 -0.97 27.17 20.81
CA TYR A 709 -1.17 28.61 20.64
C TYR A 709 -1.63 29.26 21.96
N ASN A 710 -2.70 28.70 22.55
CA ASN A 710 -3.27 29.24 23.78
C ASN A 710 -2.27 29.25 24.93
N SER A 711 -1.57 28.14 25.14
CA SER A 711 -0.58 28.00 26.22
C SER A 711 0.62 28.92 26.02
N ARG A 712 1.16 29.04 24.81
CA ARG A 712 2.29 29.94 24.53
C ARG A 712 1.91 31.40 24.63
N ALA A 713 0.74 31.77 24.07
CA ALA A 713 0.23 33.14 24.22
C ALA A 713 0.03 33.52 25.70
N GLN A 714 -0.48 32.60 26.53
CA GLN A 714 -0.62 32.79 27.96
C GLN A 714 0.70 32.98 28.66
N GLN A 715 1.70 32.13 28.36
CA GLN A 715 3.06 32.25 28.95
C GLN A 715 3.73 33.59 28.59
N LEU A 716 3.54 34.05 27.37
CA LEU A 716 4.17 35.28 26.90
C LEU A 716 3.50 36.54 27.46
N ILE A 717 2.17 36.55 27.49
CA ILE A 717 1.41 37.73 27.89
C ILE A 717 1.24 37.83 29.42
N LEU A 718 0.80 36.76 30.07
CA LEU A 718 0.56 36.75 31.51
C LEU A 718 1.81 36.39 32.31
N GLY A 719 2.65 35.46 31.76
CA GLY A 719 3.90 35.03 32.38
C GLY A 719 5.09 36.01 32.16
N ALA A 720 4.84 37.17 31.52
CA ALA A 720 5.86 38.15 31.15
C ALA A 720 6.99 37.62 30.23
N GLY A 721 6.78 36.45 29.59
CA GLY A 721 7.74 35.83 28.66
C GLY A 721 8.11 36.74 27.48
N ALA A 722 7.16 37.54 26.96
CA ALA A 722 7.37 38.46 25.84
C ALA A 722 8.44 39.55 26.10
N LYS A 723 8.76 39.82 27.33
CA LYS A 723 9.89 40.74 27.67
C LYS A 723 11.23 40.09 27.32
N ILE A 724 11.34 38.79 27.48
CA ILE A 724 12.58 38.03 27.28
C ILE A 724 12.74 37.65 25.82
N THR A 725 11.68 37.10 25.21
CA THR A 725 11.74 36.51 23.87
C THR A 725 11.51 37.51 22.74
N ALA A 726 10.53 38.40 22.87
CA ALA A 726 10.17 39.39 21.86
C ALA A 726 10.85 40.76 22.07
N GLY A 727 11.68 40.94 23.12
CA GLY A 727 12.36 42.18 23.44
C GLY A 727 11.45 43.34 23.82
N LEU A 728 10.21 43.06 24.26
CA LEU A 728 9.27 44.08 24.71
C LEU A 728 9.73 44.68 26.04
N THR A 729 9.85 46.01 26.10
CA THR A 729 10.23 46.70 27.34
C THR A 729 9.21 46.48 28.45
N ASN A 730 7.91 46.55 28.14
CA ASN A 730 6.80 46.31 29.07
C ASN A 730 5.56 45.76 28.34
N ILE A 731 4.82 44.89 28.99
CA ILE A 731 3.50 44.48 28.56
C ILE A 731 2.48 45.53 29.02
N ASN A 732 1.81 46.18 28.09
CA ASN A 732 0.89 47.28 28.33
C ASN A 732 -0.57 46.84 28.01
N THR A 733 -1.53 47.69 28.33
CA THR A 733 -2.97 47.44 28.12
C THR A 733 -3.33 47.21 26.65
N LYS A 734 -2.58 47.77 25.69
CA LYS A 734 -2.73 47.53 24.24
C LYS A 734 -2.38 46.08 23.89
N HIS A 735 -1.29 45.55 24.43
CA HIS A 735 -0.87 44.16 24.17
C HIS A 735 -1.89 43.17 24.74
N LEU A 736 -2.40 43.42 25.96
CA LEU A 736 -3.44 42.63 26.61
C LEU A 736 -4.75 42.68 25.81
N ALA A 737 -5.14 43.85 25.31
CA ALA A 737 -6.35 44.01 24.48
C ALA A 737 -6.24 43.26 23.15
N LEU A 738 -5.08 43.34 22.46
CA LEU A 738 -4.84 42.62 21.22
C LEU A 738 -4.81 41.10 21.42
N ALA A 739 -4.20 40.64 22.54
CA ALA A 739 -4.24 39.22 22.90
C ALA A 739 -5.65 38.75 23.18
N SER A 740 -6.44 39.50 23.97
CA SER A 740 -7.83 39.17 24.22
C SER A 740 -8.66 39.12 22.93
N GLN A 741 -8.44 40.04 22.00
CA GLN A 741 -9.13 40.08 20.72
C GLN A 741 -8.77 38.90 19.81
N SER A 742 -7.51 38.50 19.82
CA SER A 742 -7.08 37.29 19.10
C SER A 742 -7.71 36.02 19.69
N LEU A 743 -7.85 35.96 21.02
CA LEU A 743 -8.58 34.86 21.67
C LEU A 743 -10.09 34.90 21.32
N SER A 744 -10.73 36.10 21.32
CA SER A 744 -12.13 36.24 20.87
C SER A 744 -12.34 35.71 19.46
N PHE A 745 -11.39 35.96 18.56
CA PHE A 745 -11.43 35.44 17.20
C PHE A 745 -11.44 33.90 17.19
N PHE A 746 -10.53 33.25 17.95
CA PHE A 746 -10.53 31.78 18.00
C PHE A 746 -11.77 31.23 18.71
N ILE A 747 -12.28 31.88 19.74
CA ILE A 747 -13.53 31.49 20.41
C ILE A 747 -14.70 31.51 19.43
N ALA A 748 -14.73 32.48 18.51
CA ALA A 748 -15.72 32.56 17.44
C ALA A 748 -15.47 31.53 16.33
N LEU A 749 -14.22 31.20 16.02
CA LEU A 749 -13.84 30.30 14.92
C LEU A 749 -13.96 28.81 15.28
N ILE A 750 -13.68 28.42 16.53
CA ILE A 750 -13.71 27.02 17.00
C ILE A 750 -15.03 26.30 16.70
N PRO A 751 -16.22 26.91 16.85
CA PRO A 751 -17.49 26.27 16.48
C PRO A 751 -17.55 25.85 15.00
N TYR A 752 -17.02 26.64 14.09
CA TYR A 752 -16.99 26.32 12.65
C TYR A 752 -16.09 25.12 12.35
N VAL A 753 -14.91 25.12 12.96
CA VAL A 753 -13.98 24.00 12.86
C VAL A 753 -14.58 22.74 13.46
N ARG A 754 -15.25 22.85 14.62
CA ARG A 754 -15.98 21.74 15.25
C ARG A 754 -17.03 21.13 14.33
N GLU A 755 -17.84 21.96 13.67
CA GLU A 755 -18.87 21.51 12.74
C GLU A 755 -18.28 20.91 11.47
N CYS A 756 -17.18 21.49 10.94
CA CYS A 756 -16.42 20.91 9.86
C CYS A 756 -15.99 19.47 10.19
N VAL A 757 -15.47 19.26 11.39
CA VAL A 757 -15.05 17.92 11.86
C VAL A 757 -16.26 17.01 12.10
N ARG A 758 -17.34 17.52 12.71
CA ARG A 758 -18.59 16.76 12.98
C ARG A 758 -19.22 16.18 11.71
N ARG A 759 -19.06 16.88 10.59
CA ARG A 759 -19.60 16.48 9.29
C ARG A 759 -18.90 15.24 8.72
N ARG A 760 -17.70 14.87 9.24
CA ARG A 760 -16.95 13.73 8.75
C ARG A 760 -17.47 12.40 9.30
N PRO A 761 -17.66 11.37 8.47
CA PRO A 761 -18.35 10.12 8.84
C PRO A 761 -17.62 9.28 9.90
N SER A 762 -16.32 9.46 10.09
CA SER A 762 -15.50 8.67 11.02
C SER A 762 -15.32 9.32 12.39
N MET A 763 -15.98 10.46 12.65
CA MET A 763 -15.76 11.20 13.90
C MET A 763 -16.55 10.63 15.06
N THR A 764 -15.89 10.42 16.21
CA THR A 764 -16.51 9.99 17.46
C THR A 764 -17.07 11.15 18.28
N GLY A 765 -18.16 10.95 19.01
CA GLY A 765 -18.75 11.99 19.86
C GLY A 765 -17.79 12.52 20.94
N SER A 766 -16.87 11.71 21.42
CA SER A 766 -15.84 12.12 22.39
C SER A 766 -14.84 13.12 21.80
N GLY A 767 -14.50 12.98 20.51
CA GLY A 767 -13.63 13.91 19.81
C GLY A 767 -14.26 15.28 19.66
N ILE A 768 -15.57 15.36 19.37
CA ILE A 768 -16.31 16.62 19.25
C ILE A 768 -16.33 17.37 20.59
N ALA A 769 -16.51 16.66 21.71
CA ALA A 769 -16.50 17.26 23.06
C ALA A 769 -15.16 17.91 23.41
N GLN A 770 -14.06 17.51 22.78
CA GLN A 770 -12.75 18.14 22.98
C GLN A 770 -12.70 19.57 22.43
N TYR A 771 -13.43 19.89 21.34
CA TYR A 771 -13.54 21.26 20.83
C TYR A 771 -14.30 22.17 21.79
N ASP A 772 -15.33 21.66 22.47
CA ASP A 772 -16.05 22.42 23.49
C ASP A 772 -15.15 22.70 24.71
N ARG A 773 -14.31 21.73 25.09
CA ARG A 773 -13.28 21.93 26.12
C ARG A 773 -12.22 22.94 25.68
N LEU A 774 -11.79 22.85 24.42
CA LEU A 774 -10.84 23.78 23.83
C LEU A 774 -11.40 25.21 23.85
N LYS A 775 -12.63 25.40 23.43
CA LYS A 775 -13.31 26.70 23.48
C LYS A 775 -13.30 27.28 24.89
N ARG A 776 -13.62 26.48 25.91
CA ARG A 776 -13.57 26.90 27.33
C ARG A 776 -12.15 27.32 27.74
N LEU A 777 -11.12 26.58 27.35
CA LEU A 777 -9.72 26.95 27.64
C LEU A 777 -9.36 28.32 27.08
N PHE A 778 -9.83 28.66 25.87
CA PHE A 778 -9.63 29.99 25.30
C PHE A 778 -10.42 31.08 26.05
N GLN A 779 -11.65 30.76 26.48
CA GLN A 779 -12.49 31.65 27.29
C GLN A 779 -11.85 31.91 28.67
N ASP A 780 -11.36 30.87 29.34
CA ASP A 780 -10.69 30.96 30.63
C ASP A 780 -9.41 31.82 30.53
N HIS A 781 -8.62 31.62 29.46
CA HIS A 781 -7.44 32.46 29.21
C HIS A 781 -7.85 33.91 28.95
N GLN A 782 -8.88 34.15 28.17
CA GLN A 782 -9.40 35.49 27.91
C GLN A 782 -9.88 36.16 29.22
N SER A 783 -10.60 35.45 30.06
CA SER A 783 -11.01 35.93 31.40
C SER A 783 -9.82 36.30 32.24
N THR A 784 -8.79 35.47 32.31
CA THR A 784 -7.53 35.77 33.03
C THR A 784 -6.87 37.03 32.53
N ILE A 785 -6.91 37.32 31.21
CA ILE A 785 -6.39 38.60 30.67
C ILE A 785 -7.25 39.78 31.13
N HIS A 786 -8.60 39.61 31.17
CA HIS A 786 -9.50 40.66 31.67
C HIS A 786 -9.28 40.91 33.14
N ASP A 787 -9.16 39.85 33.93
CA ASP A 787 -8.82 39.97 35.37
C ASP A 787 -7.47 40.71 35.57
N LYS A 788 -6.49 40.44 34.73
CA LYS A 788 -5.20 41.13 34.77
C LYS A 788 -5.34 42.62 34.46
N LEU A 789 -6.21 42.99 33.50
CA LEU A 789 -6.51 44.41 33.23
C LEU A 789 -7.16 45.10 34.45
N VAL A 790 -8.10 44.41 35.11
CA VAL A 790 -8.71 44.87 36.35
C VAL A 790 -7.65 45.02 37.47
N ASP A 791 -6.77 44.05 37.64
CA ASP A 791 -5.67 44.07 38.62
C ASP A 791 -4.70 45.24 38.41
N ILE A 792 -4.35 45.53 37.13
CA ILE A 792 -3.53 46.66 36.80
C ILE A 792 -4.19 47.98 37.30
N MET A 793 -5.48 48.12 37.02
CA MET A 793 -6.22 49.31 37.44
C MET A 793 -6.43 49.35 38.95
N SER A 794 -6.70 48.21 39.58
CA SER A 794 -6.78 48.07 41.04
C SER A 794 -5.46 48.48 41.72
N SER A 795 -4.33 48.04 41.16
CA SER A 795 -3.00 48.45 41.62
C SER A 795 -2.79 49.96 41.49
N ARG A 796 -3.31 50.57 40.40
CA ARG A 796 -3.27 52.04 40.22
C ARG A 796 -4.12 52.77 41.27
N ALA A 797 -5.34 52.25 41.50
CA ALA A 797 -6.20 52.77 42.54
C ALA A 797 -5.52 52.71 43.94
N THR A 798 -4.84 51.59 44.23
CA THR A 798 -4.09 51.46 45.49
C THR A 798 -2.97 52.51 45.66
N VAL A 799 -2.28 52.90 44.56
CA VAL A 799 -1.30 53.97 44.59
C VAL A 799 -1.99 55.30 44.87
N CYS A 800 -3.09 55.57 44.17
CA CYS A 800 -3.85 56.78 44.38
C CYS A 800 -4.42 56.88 45.81
N ILE A 801 -4.88 55.75 46.39
CA ILE A 801 -5.33 55.67 47.78
C ILE A 801 -4.18 55.99 48.76
N ARG A 802 -2.94 55.53 48.47
CA ARG A 802 -1.81 55.90 49.31
C ARG A 802 -1.48 57.41 49.26
N GLU A 803 -1.67 58.05 48.11
CA GLU A 803 -1.51 59.51 47.98
C GLU A 803 -2.66 60.22 48.75
N MET A 804 -3.91 59.71 48.66
CA MET A 804 -5.03 60.20 49.43
C MET A 804 -4.78 60.14 50.96
N ASN A 805 -4.24 58.99 51.42
CA ASN A 805 -3.94 58.82 52.86
C ASN A 805 -2.80 59.74 53.40
N LYS A 806 -2.05 60.38 52.51
CA LYS A 806 -1.05 61.40 52.87
C LYS A 806 -1.68 62.79 53.15
N ILE A 807 -2.91 62.95 52.68
CA ILE A 807 -3.61 64.22 52.81
C ILE A 807 -4.13 64.37 54.24
N LYS A 808 -3.84 65.49 54.85
CA LYS A 808 -4.44 65.91 56.13
C LYS A 808 -5.78 66.57 55.84
N TRP A 809 -6.86 65.82 56.00
CA TRP A 809 -8.20 66.31 55.64
C TRP A 809 -8.70 67.46 56.49
N ASP A 810 -8.28 67.54 57.74
CA ASP A 810 -8.76 68.49 58.78
C ASP A 810 -7.91 69.77 58.85
N ASP A 811 -6.97 69.99 57.97
CA ASP A 811 -6.07 71.20 57.92
C ASP A 811 -6.83 72.32 57.18
N GLU A 812 -7.02 73.46 57.85
CA GLU A 812 -7.86 74.62 57.42
C GLU A 812 -7.17 75.48 56.36
N ASP A 813 -5.85 75.35 56.16
CA ASP A 813 -5.05 76.27 55.32
C ASP A 813 -5.12 75.96 53.79
N GLU A 814 -5.72 74.93 53.32
CA GLU A 814 -5.79 74.66 51.89
C GLU A 814 -7.21 74.28 51.44
N VAL A 815 -8.09 75.25 51.33
CA VAL A 815 -9.38 75.06 50.57
C VAL A 815 -9.00 74.99 49.07
N ARG A 816 -8.61 73.82 48.60
CA ARG A 816 -8.41 73.58 47.17
C ARG A 816 -9.80 73.41 46.50
N ARG A 817 -10.18 74.36 45.64
CA ARG A 817 -11.38 74.34 44.80
C ARG A 817 -11.23 73.35 43.61
N ASN A 818 -10.07 72.73 43.46
CA ASN A 818 -9.74 71.87 42.33
C ASN A 818 -9.81 70.39 42.77
N VAL A 819 -10.20 69.50 41.83
CA VAL A 819 -10.15 68.05 42.01
C VAL A 819 -8.74 67.61 42.43
N SER A 820 -8.67 66.75 43.45
CA SER A 820 -7.38 66.22 43.93
C SER A 820 -6.60 65.52 42.81
N LEU A 821 -5.27 65.77 42.76
CA LEU A 821 -4.39 65.29 41.69
C LEU A 821 -4.43 63.73 41.51
N TYR A 822 -4.56 62.99 42.61
CA TYR A 822 -4.65 61.54 42.56
C TYR A 822 -5.97 61.09 41.91
N MET A 823 -7.11 61.77 42.11
CA MET A 823 -8.39 61.48 41.47
C MET A 823 -8.36 61.87 39.98
N GLU A 824 -7.77 63.02 39.67
CA GLU A 824 -7.58 63.40 38.27
C GLU A 824 -6.72 62.37 37.52
N THR A 825 -5.66 61.90 38.15
CA THR A 825 -4.77 60.86 37.60
C THR A 825 -5.52 59.55 37.39
N LEU A 826 -6.26 59.10 38.40
CA LEU A 826 -7.07 57.86 38.31
C LEU A 826 -8.13 57.93 37.18
N THR A 827 -8.83 59.07 37.10
CA THR A 827 -9.83 59.32 36.07
C THR A 827 -9.19 59.32 34.67
N LYS A 828 -8.03 60.00 34.49
CA LYS A 828 -7.29 60.02 33.23
C LYS A 828 -6.82 58.62 32.84
N GLU A 829 -6.34 57.83 33.82
CA GLU A 829 -5.93 56.44 33.57
C GLU A 829 -7.12 55.54 33.21
N ALA A 830 -8.24 55.67 33.89
CA ALA A 830 -9.48 54.96 33.60
C ALA A 830 -10.02 55.29 32.19
N LEU A 831 -10.07 56.58 31.83
CA LEU A 831 -10.46 57.05 30.50
C LEU A 831 -9.49 56.58 29.42
N THR A 832 -8.18 56.54 29.75
CA THR A 832 -7.15 56.03 28.84
C THR A 832 -7.33 54.55 28.62
N LEU A 833 -7.59 53.77 29.68
CA LEU A 833 -7.92 52.35 29.55
C LEU A 833 -9.16 52.15 28.66
N GLN A 834 -10.26 52.82 28.95
CA GLN A 834 -11.49 52.70 28.13
C GLN A 834 -11.22 53.05 26.66
N ARG A 835 -10.48 54.13 26.37
CA ARG A 835 -10.12 54.54 25.03
C ARG A 835 -9.29 53.49 24.30
N VAL A 836 -8.30 52.90 25.01
CA VAL A 836 -7.45 51.85 24.45
C VAL A 836 -8.27 50.59 24.19
N LEU A 837 -9.09 50.18 25.18
CA LEU A 837 -9.93 49.00 25.02
C LEU A 837 -10.95 49.14 23.90
N SER A 838 -11.66 50.28 23.81
CA SER A 838 -12.64 50.57 22.78
C SER A 838 -12.07 50.57 21.34
N LYS A 839 -10.78 50.77 21.21
CA LYS A 839 -10.09 50.70 19.92
C LYS A 839 -9.90 49.27 19.40
N TYR A 840 -9.79 48.31 20.29
CA TYR A 840 -9.39 46.94 19.96
C TYR A 840 -10.44 45.88 20.33
N LEU A 841 -11.25 46.08 21.38
CA LEU A 841 -12.23 45.15 21.89
C LEU A 841 -13.66 45.48 21.45
N SER A 842 -14.54 44.49 21.44
CA SER A 842 -15.99 44.69 21.27
C SER A 842 -16.56 45.54 22.40
N ALA A 843 -17.63 46.29 22.11
CA ALA A 843 -18.32 47.13 23.09
C ALA A 843 -18.77 46.33 24.34
N LEU A 844 -19.17 45.05 24.15
CA LEU A 844 -19.58 44.17 25.23
C LEU A 844 -18.39 43.85 26.18
N ASN A 845 -17.25 43.48 25.66
CA ASN A 845 -16.04 43.16 26.42
C ASN A 845 -15.51 44.43 27.16
N VAL A 846 -15.54 45.56 26.46
CA VAL A 846 -15.15 46.86 27.11
C VAL A 846 -16.06 47.17 28.26
N SER A 847 -17.37 47.07 28.08
CA SER A 847 -18.39 47.34 29.15
C SER A 847 -18.18 46.39 30.32
N MET A 848 -17.92 45.12 30.09
CA MET A 848 -17.69 44.11 31.11
C MET A 848 -16.43 44.43 31.93
N ILE A 849 -15.26 44.70 31.25
CA ILE A 849 -14.00 44.98 31.92
C ILE A 849 -14.08 46.32 32.70
N VAL A 850 -14.62 47.36 32.06
CA VAL A 850 -14.77 48.66 32.71
C VAL A 850 -15.73 48.58 33.88
N GLY A 851 -16.83 47.83 33.74
CA GLY A 851 -17.77 47.59 34.84
C GLY A 851 -17.09 46.91 36.02
N GLN A 852 -16.27 45.89 35.80
CA GLN A 852 -15.49 45.23 36.87
C GLN A 852 -14.48 46.19 37.52
N VAL A 853 -13.77 46.99 36.72
CA VAL A 853 -12.84 48.00 37.20
C VAL A 853 -13.55 49.02 38.12
N LEU A 854 -14.73 49.50 37.66
CA LEU A 854 -15.50 50.47 38.45
C LEU A 854 -16.08 49.85 39.77
N THR A 855 -16.52 48.58 39.70
CA THR A 855 -16.96 47.82 40.89
C THR A 855 -15.78 47.68 41.88
N ASN A 856 -14.63 47.29 41.39
CA ASN A 856 -13.43 47.15 42.19
C ASN A 856 -12.98 48.54 42.78
N TYR A 857 -13.07 49.59 41.99
CA TYR A 857 -12.81 50.97 42.47
C TYR A 857 -13.78 51.37 43.60
N LYS A 858 -15.08 51.12 43.41
CA LYS A 858 -16.11 51.40 44.41
C LYS A 858 -15.77 50.70 45.74
N GLU A 859 -15.40 49.43 45.70
CA GLU A 859 -15.04 48.69 46.91
C GLU A 859 -13.78 49.20 47.61
N GLN A 860 -12.70 49.47 46.82
CA GLN A 860 -11.43 49.94 47.35
C GLN A 860 -11.57 51.33 47.92
N TRP A 861 -12.25 52.26 47.21
CA TRP A 861 -12.42 53.61 47.63
C TRP A 861 -13.39 53.72 48.80
N SER A 862 -14.51 52.93 48.87
CA SER A 862 -15.36 52.89 50.05
C SER A 862 -14.55 52.53 51.28
N LYS A 863 -13.75 51.45 51.24
CA LYS A 863 -12.88 51.08 52.34
C LYS A 863 -11.81 52.15 52.69
N ALA A 864 -11.27 52.83 51.68
CA ALA A 864 -10.28 53.88 51.87
C ALA A 864 -10.89 55.13 52.57
N PHE A 865 -12.07 55.54 52.13
CA PHE A 865 -12.81 56.63 52.75
C PHE A 865 -13.37 56.30 54.17
N GLU A 866 -13.83 55.05 54.37
CA GLU A 866 -14.18 54.56 55.69
C GLU A 866 -13.02 54.61 56.69
N GLY A 867 -11.78 54.35 56.19
CA GLY A 867 -10.56 54.38 56.99
C GLY A 867 -9.95 55.80 57.16
N ALA A 868 -10.44 56.80 56.45
CA ALA A 868 -9.99 58.17 56.55
C ALA A 868 -10.58 58.82 57.82
N ALA A 869 -9.69 59.13 58.80
CA ALA A 869 -10.08 59.81 60.06
C ALA A 869 -10.39 61.28 59.79
N ILE A 870 -11.57 61.62 59.34
CA ILE A 870 -12.07 62.96 59.10
C ILE A 870 -12.94 63.39 60.30
N GLN A 871 -12.47 64.40 61.04
CA GLN A 871 -13.13 64.87 62.26
C GLN A 871 -13.89 66.16 62.04
N THR A 872 -13.52 67.00 61.09
CA THR A 872 -14.14 68.32 60.88
C THR A 872 -15.15 68.30 59.73
N GLU A 873 -16.10 69.25 59.81
CA GLU A 873 -17.13 69.48 58.77
C GLU A 873 -16.43 69.96 57.46
N ALA A 874 -15.37 70.74 57.59
CA ALA A 874 -14.55 71.21 56.46
C ALA A 874 -13.80 70.04 55.78
N GLY A 875 -13.28 69.10 56.54
CA GLY A 875 -12.67 67.88 56.05
C GLY A 875 -13.69 66.97 55.27
N LYS A 876 -14.94 66.88 55.73
CA LYS A 876 -16.04 66.17 55.07
C LYS A 876 -16.44 66.83 53.74
N ALA A 877 -16.40 68.20 53.72
CA ALA A 877 -16.71 68.95 52.50
C ALA A 877 -15.59 68.87 51.41
N ARG A 878 -14.36 68.64 51.82
CA ARG A 878 -13.16 68.47 50.98
C ARG A 878 -13.14 67.07 50.34
#